data_6d038940bb506ce8456516e992e467cc
#
_entry.id   6d038940bb506ce8456516e992e467cc
#
_cell.length_a   1.000
_cell.length_b   1.000
_cell.length_c   1.000
_cell.angle_alpha   90.00
_cell.angle_beta   90.00
_cell.angle_gamma   90.00
#
_symmetry.space_group_name_H-M   'P 1'
#
loop_
_entity.id
_entity.type
_entity.pdbx_description
1 polymer ?
#
loop_
_entity_poly.entity_id
_entity_poly.type
_entity_poly.pdbx_seq_one_letter_code
_entity_poly.pdbx_strand_id
1 'polypeptide(L)'
;MSKKPYYITTAITYTSGKPHIGNTYEIILADSIARYKRMEGYDVFFQTGTDEHGQKVELKAEEKGVTPKEFVDDVAGEIKRIWDLMNTSYDRFIRTTDEDHEKQVQKIFKKLYEQGDIYKGEYEGLYCTPCESFFTESQLVDGKCPDCGRPVQPAKEEAYFLKLSKYADRLIEHINTHPEFIQPESRKNEMMNNFLLPGLQDLCVSRTSFSWGIPVDFDEGHIVYVWLDALTNYITGIGYDCDGNSSDKFNKFWPADLHLIGKDIIRFHTIYWPIILMALDLPLPKQVFGHPWLLQGDGKMSKSKGNVLYADDLVDFFGVDAVRYFVLHEMPFERDGVISWELMIERMNSDLANILGNLVNRTISMSNKYFGGIVEDKGVVGDYDDDLKAVVTGTRDKVAEKMADLRVADSMTEIFNLFRRCNRYIDETMPWVLAKDEASKDRLATVLYNLVEGITIGASLLSPYMPETSEKIFAQLNTSMVEFDNLATFGNYKSGTKVTEKPQILFARLDEKEVMEKAKVLMEKQAASVKAANAAVEEDTVIDIEPKDEITFDDFTKMQFQVGEIIACEEVKKSKKLLCSQVKIGSQVKQIVSGIKKHYSAEEMVGKKVMVLVNLKPAKLAGVLSEGMLLCAENDKGELALVTLDKDMPAGAEIC
;
A
#
# COMPACT_ATOMS: atom_id res chain seq x y z
N MET A 1 -22.24 32.21 -1.10
CA MET A 1 -22.84 30.84 -1.23
C MET A 1 -22.10 29.90 -0.28
N SER A 2 -22.80 28.95 0.35
CA SER A 2 -22.10 27.92 1.14
C SER A 2 -21.23 27.07 0.19
N LYS A 3 -19.99 26.73 0.62
CA LYS A 3 -19.12 25.86 -0.15
C LYS A 3 -19.78 24.49 -0.33
N LYS A 4 -19.58 23.86 -1.48
CA LYS A 4 -20.07 22.51 -1.75
C LYS A 4 -19.26 21.51 -0.90
N PRO A 5 -19.89 20.59 -0.15
CA PRO A 5 -19.16 19.59 0.64
C PRO A 5 -18.44 18.60 -0.27
N TYR A 6 -17.31 18.09 0.22
CA TYR A 6 -16.54 17.02 -0.40
C TYR A 6 -15.96 16.12 0.69
N TYR A 7 -16.37 14.88 0.73
CA TYR A 7 -15.88 13.89 1.70
C TYR A 7 -14.95 12.90 1.02
N ILE A 8 -13.68 12.90 1.44
CA ILE A 8 -12.65 11.98 0.99
C ILE A 8 -12.12 11.13 2.14
N THR A 9 -11.88 9.86 1.90
CA THR A 9 -11.30 8.94 2.87
C THR A 9 -10.16 8.13 2.26
N THR A 10 -9.21 7.70 3.09
CA THR A 10 -8.33 6.56 2.80
C THR A 10 -8.91 5.28 3.38
N ALA A 11 -8.33 4.13 3.04
CA ALA A 11 -8.43 2.97 3.91
C ALA A 11 -7.86 3.32 5.31
N ILE A 12 -8.41 2.71 6.36
CA ILE A 12 -7.80 2.79 7.68
C ILE A 12 -6.69 1.73 7.79
N THR A 13 -5.53 2.15 8.27
CA THR A 13 -4.32 1.33 8.25
C THR A 13 -4.36 0.25 9.32
N TYR A 14 -4.19 -1.02 8.94
CA TYR A 14 -4.15 -2.14 9.87
C TYR A 14 -2.91 -2.06 10.79
N THR A 15 -3.12 -2.13 12.11
CA THR A 15 -2.10 -1.91 13.14
C THR A 15 -1.17 -3.11 13.33
N SER A 16 -0.56 -3.58 12.26
CA SER A 16 0.37 -4.71 12.32
C SER A 16 1.85 -4.30 12.46
N GLY A 17 2.14 -3.00 12.53
CA GLY A 17 3.47 -2.41 12.74
C GLY A 17 3.69 -1.15 11.90
N LYS A 18 4.89 -0.54 12.00
CA LYS A 18 5.26 0.71 11.31
C LYS A 18 4.87 0.70 9.83
N PRO A 19 4.20 1.75 9.30
CA PRO A 19 3.80 1.83 7.90
C PRO A 19 5.03 2.02 7.00
N HIS A 20 5.07 1.32 5.88
CA HIS A 20 6.09 1.51 4.84
C HIS A 20 5.65 2.58 3.84
N ILE A 21 6.56 2.98 2.95
CA ILE A 21 6.31 4.07 1.98
C ILE A 21 5.09 3.79 1.07
N GLY A 22 4.74 2.54 0.81
CA GLY A 22 3.54 2.18 0.05
C GLY A 22 2.24 2.52 0.79
N ASN A 23 2.20 2.37 2.14
CA ASN A 23 1.08 2.85 2.94
C ASN A 23 1.07 4.39 3.01
N THR A 24 2.26 4.99 3.11
CA THR A 24 2.40 6.45 3.15
C THR A 24 2.02 7.09 1.81
N TYR A 25 2.20 6.41 0.68
CA TYR A 25 1.74 6.87 -0.63
C TYR A 25 0.23 7.13 -0.64
N GLU A 26 -0.58 6.21 -0.11
CA GLU A 26 -2.03 6.35 -0.07
C GLU A 26 -2.48 7.63 0.64
N ILE A 27 -1.92 7.90 1.82
CA ILE A 27 -2.29 9.10 2.59
C ILE A 27 -1.82 10.39 1.90
N ILE A 28 -0.65 10.38 1.25
CA ILE A 28 -0.14 11.55 0.49
C ILE A 28 -1.00 11.80 -0.76
N LEU A 29 -1.43 10.75 -1.44
CA LEU A 29 -2.32 10.85 -2.60
C LEU A 29 -3.67 11.45 -2.22
N ALA A 30 -4.29 10.94 -1.14
CA ALA A 30 -5.54 11.48 -0.61
C ALA A 30 -5.41 12.94 -0.16
N ASP A 31 -4.32 13.27 0.54
CA ASP A 31 -4.03 14.64 0.99
C ASP A 31 -3.90 15.61 -0.19
N SER A 32 -3.21 15.18 -1.26
CA SER A 32 -3.05 16.00 -2.46
C SER A 32 -4.39 16.29 -3.14
N ILE A 33 -5.27 15.30 -3.22
CA ILE A 33 -6.63 15.47 -3.75
C ILE A 33 -7.46 16.37 -2.83
N ALA A 34 -7.40 16.16 -1.51
CA ALA A 34 -8.10 16.99 -0.53
C ALA A 34 -7.68 18.47 -0.60
N ARG A 35 -6.37 18.74 -0.67
CA ARG A 35 -5.82 20.10 -0.84
C ARG A 35 -6.25 20.72 -2.16
N TYR A 36 -6.21 19.94 -3.24
CA TYR A 36 -6.67 20.40 -4.55
C TYR A 36 -8.16 20.77 -4.52
N LYS A 37 -9.01 19.95 -3.92
CA LYS A 37 -10.45 20.24 -3.75
C LYS A 37 -10.71 21.48 -2.87
N ARG A 38 -9.90 21.69 -1.82
CA ARG A 38 -9.95 22.93 -1.03
C ARG A 38 -9.57 24.15 -1.86
N MET A 39 -8.57 24.03 -2.73
CA MET A 39 -8.16 25.07 -3.66
C MET A 39 -9.26 25.38 -4.69
N GLU A 40 -10.01 24.38 -5.17
CA GLU A 40 -11.21 24.55 -6.01
C GLU A 40 -12.40 25.18 -5.25
N GLY A 41 -12.28 25.44 -3.95
CA GLY A 41 -13.31 26.08 -3.14
C GLY A 41 -14.32 25.15 -2.48
N TYR A 42 -14.10 23.82 -2.50
CA TYR A 42 -14.94 22.88 -1.75
C TYR A 42 -14.72 23.00 -0.24
N ASP A 43 -15.76 22.63 0.51
CA ASP A 43 -15.66 22.36 1.95
C ASP A 43 -15.31 20.88 2.13
N VAL A 44 -14.03 20.60 2.30
CA VAL A 44 -13.49 19.24 2.31
C VAL A 44 -13.41 18.69 3.72
N PHE A 45 -13.94 17.49 3.94
CA PHE A 45 -13.66 16.67 5.11
C PHE A 45 -12.84 15.46 4.69
N PHE A 46 -11.63 15.34 5.25
CA PHE A 46 -10.70 14.27 4.95
C PHE A 46 -10.50 13.37 6.17
N GLN A 47 -10.90 12.09 6.04
CA GLN A 47 -10.76 11.09 7.10
C GLN A 47 -9.76 10.02 6.74
N THR A 48 -8.95 9.66 7.72
CA THR A 48 -8.07 8.49 7.75
C THR A 48 -8.12 7.86 9.13
N GLY A 49 -7.37 6.80 9.38
CA GLY A 49 -7.34 6.19 10.71
C GLY A 49 -6.63 4.84 10.77
N THR A 50 -6.94 4.09 11.81
CA THR A 50 -6.37 2.77 12.08
C THR A 50 -7.44 1.71 12.31
N ASP A 51 -7.20 0.54 11.71
CA ASP A 51 -7.91 -0.72 11.96
C ASP A 51 -7.12 -1.49 13.02
N GLU A 52 -7.74 -1.73 14.19
CA GLU A 52 -7.04 -2.13 15.40
C GLU A 52 -7.48 -3.47 15.98
N HIS A 53 -8.52 -4.10 15.43
CA HIS A 53 -9.04 -5.38 15.90
C HIS A 53 -8.54 -6.55 15.04
N GLY A 54 -8.75 -7.78 15.55
CA GLY A 54 -8.48 -9.01 14.82
C GLY A 54 -7.40 -9.90 15.42
N GLN A 55 -7.39 -11.16 14.98
CA GLN A 55 -6.51 -12.21 15.49
C GLN A 55 -5.03 -11.89 15.36
N LYS A 56 -4.65 -11.26 14.25
CA LYS A 56 -3.24 -10.93 13.99
C LYS A 56 -2.68 -9.88 14.97
N VAL A 57 -3.52 -8.96 15.44
CA VAL A 57 -3.15 -7.98 16.47
C VAL A 57 -2.98 -8.69 17.82
N GLU A 58 -3.95 -9.54 18.19
CA GLU A 58 -3.89 -10.34 19.43
C GLU A 58 -2.59 -11.14 19.51
N LEU A 59 -2.27 -11.92 18.46
CA LEU A 59 -1.04 -12.71 18.38
C LEU A 59 0.23 -11.85 18.49
N LYS A 60 0.25 -10.69 17.85
CA LYS A 60 1.42 -9.79 17.94
C LYS A 60 1.60 -9.12 19.29
N ALA A 61 0.51 -8.86 19.98
CA ALA A 61 0.55 -8.36 21.35
C ALA A 61 1.11 -9.44 22.29
N GLU A 62 0.66 -10.69 22.12
CA GLU A 62 1.20 -11.85 22.87
C GLU A 62 2.70 -12.04 22.62
N GLU A 63 3.15 -12.01 21.35
CA GLU A 63 4.57 -12.08 20.99
C GLU A 63 5.41 -11.01 21.67
N LYS A 64 4.84 -9.83 21.92
CA LYS A 64 5.52 -8.72 22.62
C LYS A 64 5.33 -8.73 24.14
N GLY A 65 4.49 -9.58 24.67
CA GLY A 65 4.18 -9.65 26.11
C GLY A 65 3.41 -8.43 26.62
N VAL A 66 2.59 -7.79 25.79
CA VAL A 66 1.75 -6.63 26.12
C VAL A 66 0.27 -6.93 25.84
N THR A 67 -0.63 -6.10 26.36
CA THR A 67 -2.05 -6.22 25.99
C THR A 67 -2.28 -5.76 24.55
N PRO A 68 -3.31 -6.30 23.85
CA PRO A 68 -3.68 -5.83 22.52
C PRO A 68 -3.91 -4.31 22.45
N LYS A 69 -4.52 -3.71 23.49
CA LYS A 69 -4.76 -2.27 23.55
C LYS A 69 -3.46 -1.47 23.60
N GLU A 70 -2.50 -1.86 24.46
CA GLU A 70 -1.19 -1.22 24.51
C GLU A 70 -0.45 -1.35 23.18
N PHE A 71 -0.53 -2.52 22.56
CA PHE A 71 0.09 -2.75 21.25
C PHE A 71 -0.46 -1.82 20.17
N VAL A 72 -1.80 -1.69 20.05
CA VAL A 72 -2.40 -0.83 19.03
C VAL A 72 -2.23 0.65 19.34
N ASP A 73 -2.16 1.05 20.61
CA ASP A 73 -1.87 2.44 20.99
C ASP A 73 -0.48 2.88 20.50
N ASP A 74 0.53 2.03 20.68
CA ASP A 74 1.88 2.28 20.17
C ASP A 74 1.91 2.36 18.65
N VAL A 75 1.30 1.39 17.96
CA VAL A 75 1.34 1.34 16.50
C VAL A 75 0.52 2.47 15.87
N ALA A 76 -0.66 2.77 16.41
CA ALA A 76 -1.49 3.89 15.93
C ALA A 76 -0.78 5.24 16.15
N GLY A 77 -0.09 5.41 17.29
CA GLY A 77 0.75 6.56 17.55
C GLY A 77 1.86 6.74 16.52
N GLU A 78 2.54 5.65 16.14
CA GLU A 78 3.58 5.68 15.11
C GLU A 78 3.02 5.96 13.71
N ILE A 79 1.87 5.38 13.35
CA ILE A 79 1.20 5.68 12.07
C ILE A 79 0.84 7.17 12.01
N LYS A 80 0.22 7.69 13.06
CA LYS A 80 -0.15 9.10 13.14
C LYS A 80 1.07 10.02 13.03
N ARG A 81 2.16 9.67 13.72
CA ARG A 81 3.44 10.42 13.64
C ARG A 81 3.96 10.50 12.20
N ILE A 82 3.88 9.41 11.43
CA ILE A 82 4.33 9.39 10.03
C ILE A 82 3.39 10.23 9.15
N TRP A 83 2.05 10.18 9.38
CA TRP A 83 1.10 11.02 8.65
C TRP A 83 1.36 12.51 8.91
N ASP A 84 1.57 12.88 10.18
CA ASP A 84 1.88 14.26 10.58
C ASP A 84 3.25 14.71 10.01
N LEU A 85 4.27 13.83 10.02
CA LEU A 85 5.58 14.09 9.40
C LEU A 85 5.46 14.42 7.91
N MET A 86 4.57 13.73 7.19
CA MET A 86 4.33 13.95 5.76
C MET A 86 3.47 15.17 5.47
N ASN A 87 3.17 16.00 6.48
CA ASN A 87 2.38 17.22 6.36
C ASN A 87 0.99 16.95 5.74
N THR A 88 0.31 15.91 6.20
CA THR A 88 -1.03 15.57 5.74
C THR A 88 -2.11 16.34 6.49
N SER A 89 -3.15 16.76 5.78
CA SER A 89 -4.16 17.70 6.25
C SER A 89 -5.52 17.03 6.55
N TYR A 90 -5.49 15.80 7.10
CA TYR A 90 -6.71 15.11 7.50
C TYR A 90 -7.45 15.85 8.63
N ASP A 91 -8.79 15.78 8.61
CA ASP A 91 -9.67 16.40 9.61
C ASP A 91 -10.03 15.41 10.73
N ARG A 92 -10.01 14.10 10.45
CA ARG A 92 -10.26 13.05 11.43
C ARG A 92 -9.26 11.90 11.26
N PHE A 93 -8.65 11.49 12.35
CA PHE A 93 -7.95 10.23 12.51
C PHE A 93 -8.81 9.33 13.39
N ILE A 94 -9.58 8.42 12.78
CA ILE A 94 -10.46 7.50 13.50
C ILE A 94 -9.70 6.25 13.91
N ARG A 95 -10.02 5.71 15.08
CA ARG A 95 -9.54 4.41 15.55
C ARG A 95 -10.74 3.46 15.70
N THR A 96 -10.60 2.21 15.28
CA THR A 96 -11.72 1.27 15.49
C THR A 96 -11.93 0.92 16.97
N THR A 97 -10.97 1.26 17.84
CA THR A 97 -11.09 1.22 19.32
C THR A 97 -11.68 2.50 19.92
N ASP A 98 -12.14 3.48 19.13
CA ASP A 98 -12.88 4.63 19.66
C ASP A 98 -14.26 4.15 20.17
N GLU A 99 -14.64 4.49 21.40
CA GLU A 99 -15.89 4.01 22.03
C GLU A 99 -17.17 4.34 21.23
N ASP A 100 -17.22 5.50 20.58
CA ASP A 100 -18.34 5.93 19.75
C ASP A 100 -18.47 5.03 18.51
N HIS A 101 -17.35 4.62 17.93
CA HIS A 101 -17.30 3.69 16.82
C HIS A 101 -17.78 2.29 17.26
N GLU A 102 -17.19 1.71 18.31
CA GLU A 102 -17.56 0.38 18.80
C GLU A 102 -19.06 0.26 19.11
N LYS A 103 -19.63 1.26 19.81
CA LYS A 103 -21.05 1.31 20.12
C LYS A 103 -21.94 1.33 18.87
N GLN A 104 -21.55 2.07 17.83
CA GLN A 104 -22.30 2.12 16.59
C GLN A 104 -22.19 0.80 15.80
N VAL A 105 -21.02 0.18 15.79
CA VAL A 105 -20.83 -1.15 15.16
C VAL A 105 -21.74 -2.20 15.80
N GLN A 106 -21.84 -2.23 17.14
CA GLN A 106 -22.74 -3.12 17.87
C GLN A 106 -24.20 -2.89 17.47
N LYS A 107 -24.65 -1.64 17.42
CA LYS A 107 -26.00 -1.27 16.98
C LYS A 107 -26.28 -1.66 15.52
N ILE A 108 -25.33 -1.44 14.63
CA ILE A 108 -25.41 -1.81 13.22
C ILE A 108 -25.55 -3.32 13.09
N PHE A 109 -24.70 -4.10 13.77
CA PHE A 109 -24.76 -5.55 13.75
C PHE A 109 -26.13 -6.08 14.23
N LYS A 110 -26.61 -5.56 15.36
CA LYS A 110 -27.90 -5.91 15.93
C LYS A 110 -29.06 -5.57 14.99
N LYS A 111 -29.08 -4.37 14.40
CA LYS A 111 -30.09 -3.96 13.43
C LYS A 111 -30.14 -4.89 12.23
N LEU A 112 -28.96 -5.22 11.64
CA LEU A 112 -28.87 -6.14 10.51
C LEU A 112 -29.35 -7.56 10.88
N TYR A 113 -29.11 -7.99 12.11
CA TYR A 113 -29.63 -9.25 12.63
C TYR A 113 -31.15 -9.22 12.82
N GLU A 114 -31.70 -8.22 13.48
CA GLU A 114 -33.14 -8.09 13.74
C GLU A 114 -33.95 -7.97 12.44
N GLN A 115 -33.41 -7.35 11.40
CA GLN A 115 -34.09 -7.28 10.09
C GLN A 115 -33.86 -8.53 9.21
N GLY A 116 -33.08 -9.51 9.70
CA GLY A 116 -32.83 -10.78 9.04
C GLY A 116 -31.84 -10.74 7.89
N ASP A 117 -31.02 -9.69 7.77
CA ASP A 117 -29.89 -9.60 6.83
C ASP A 117 -28.65 -10.31 7.37
N ILE A 118 -28.54 -10.41 8.70
CA ILE A 118 -27.59 -11.30 9.37
C ILE A 118 -28.34 -12.48 9.96
N TYR A 119 -27.78 -13.68 9.85
CA TYR A 119 -28.32 -14.91 10.44
C TYR A 119 -27.18 -15.76 11.04
N LYS A 120 -27.50 -16.59 12.03
CA LYS A 120 -26.58 -17.50 12.69
C LYS A 120 -26.50 -18.83 11.95
N GLY A 121 -25.32 -19.37 11.78
CA GLY A 121 -25.05 -20.62 11.10
C GLY A 121 -23.69 -21.22 11.51
N GLU A 122 -23.32 -22.33 10.87
CA GLU A 122 -21.99 -22.91 11.03
C GLU A 122 -21.13 -22.54 9.82
N TYR A 123 -19.91 -22.04 10.05
CA TYR A 123 -18.90 -21.88 9.03
C TYR A 123 -18.01 -23.12 8.98
N GLU A 124 -17.84 -23.67 7.78
CA GLU A 124 -16.85 -24.70 7.48
C GLU A 124 -16.14 -24.32 6.16
N GLY A 125 -14.85 -24.06 6.21
CA GLY A 125 -14.10 -23.62 5.04
C GLY A 125 -12.63 -23.37 5.36
N LEU A 126 -11.98 -22.56 4.54
CA LEU A 126 -10.55 -22.28 4.62
C LEU A 126 -10.33 -20.81 4.99
N TYR A 127 -9.51 -20.57 6.00
CA TYR A 127 -9.24 -19.23 6.53
C TYR A 127 -7.78 -18.83 6.31
N CYS A 128 -7.57 -17.64 5.79
CA CYS A 128 -6.26 -17.01 5.69
C CYS A 128 -6.06 -16.02 6.84
N THR A 129 -5.31 -16.39 7.88
CA THR A 129 -5.04 -15.51 9.02
C THR A 129 -4.36 -14.19 8.64
N PRO A 130 -3.36 -14.15 7.70
CA PRO A 130 -2.74 -12.88 7.31
C PRO A 130 -3.66 -11.88 6.60
N CYS A 131 -4.68 -12.37 5.86
CA CYS A 131 -5.67 -11.53 5.16
C CYS A 131 -6.97 -11.39 5.94
N GLU A 132 -7.10 -12.18 7.02
CA GLU A 132 -8.33 -12.31 7.80
C GLU A 132 -9.55 -12.57 6.90
N SER A 133 -9.40 -13.48 5.92
CA SER A 133 -10.39 -13.77 4.89
C SER A 133 -10.70 -15.25 4.79
N PHE A 134 -11.97 -15.55 4.53
CA PHE A 134 -12.45 -16.89 4.29
C PHE A 134 -12.51 -17.21 2.81
N PHE A 135 -12.22 -18.46 2.47
CA PHE A 135 -12.23 -18.97 1.09
C PHE A 135 -12.85 -20.36 1.03
N THR A 136 -13.47 -20.65 -0.10
CA THR A 136 -13.81 -22.03 -0.49
C THR A 136 -12.62 -22.65 -1.23
N GLU A 137 -12.56 -23.98 -1.32
CA GLU A 137 -11.51 -24.65 -2.10
C GLU A 137 -11.43 -24.16 -3.55
N SER A 138 -12.58 -23.87 -4.17
CA SER A 138 -12.64 -23.37 -5.55
C SER A 138 -12.10 -21.94 -5.75
N GLN A 139 -11.95 -21.17 -4.69
CA GLN A 139 -11.41 -19.81 -4.72
C GLN A 139 -9.90 -19.76 -4.53
N LEU A 140 -9.28 -20.87 -4.11
CA LEU A 140 -7.85 -20.92 -3.91
C LEU A 140 -7.10 -20.97 -5.24
N VAL A 141 -5.91 -20.37 -5.26
CA VAL A 141 -4.95 -20.47 -6.35
C VAL A 141 -3.80 -21.38 -5.90
N ASP A 142 -3.64 -22.50 -6.56
CA ASP A 142 -2.64 -23.56 -6.19
C ASP A 142 -2.75 -23.96 -4.70
N GLY A 143 -3.98 -24.09 -4.18
CA GLY A 143 -4.23 -24.45 -2.78
C GLY A 143 -3.89 -23.35 -1.75
N LYS A 144 -3.67 -22.11 -2.20
CA LYS A 144 -3.27 -20.96 -1.37
C LYS A 144 -4.25 -19.81 -1.48
N CYS A 145 -4.18 -18.90 -0.52
CA CYS A 145 -4.95 -17.66 -0.52
C CYS A 145 -4.75 -16.88 -1.83
N PRO A 146 -5.81 -16.53 -2.57
CA PRO A 146 -5.70 -15.79 -3.83
C PRO A 146 -5.19 -14.36 -3.64
N ASP A 147 -5.39 -13.76 -2.45
CA ASP A 147 -5.04 -12.38 -2.18
C ASP A 147 -3.55 -12.22 -1.81
N CYS A 148 -2.97 -13.16 -1.04
CA CYS A 148 -1.59 -13.02 -0.54
C CYS A 148 -0.66 -14.19 -0.87
N GLY A 149 -1.16 -15.27 -1.48
CA GLY A 149 -0.38 -16.46 -1.86
C GLY A 149 0.10 -17.34 -0.69
N ARG A 150 -0.36 -17.09 0.56
CA ARG A 150 0.02 -17.85 1.75
C ARG A 150 -0.90 -19.07 1.96
N PRO A 151 -0.45 -20.08 2.73
CA PRO A 151 -1.28 -21.20 3.12
C PRO A 151 -2.54 -20.75 3.85
N VAL A 152 -3.64 -21.48 3.64
CA VAL A 152 -4.90 -21.32 4.36
C VAL A 152 -5.08 -22.50 5.33
N GLN A 153 -5.86 -22.30 6.40
CA GLN A 153 -6.12 -23.31 7.41
C GLN A 153 -7.62 -23.67 7.43
N PRO A 154 -7.99 -24.94 7.63
CA PRO A 154 -9.37 -25.31 7.86
C PRO A 154 -9.92 -24.59 9.08
N ALA A 155 -11.11 -24.01 8.97
CA ALA A 155 -11.84 -23.38 10.06
C ALA A 155 -13.26 -23.91 10.11
N LYS A 156 -13.69 -24.30 11.31
CA LYS A 156 -15.07 -24.69 11.59
C LYS A 156 -15.50 -24.05 12.88
N GLU A 157 -16.46 -23.13 12.80
CA GLU A 157 -16.98 -22.43 13.97
C GLU A 157 -18.44 -22.01 13.77
N GLU A 158 -19.17 -21.85 14.86
CA GLU A 158 -20.46 -21.17 14.84
C GLU A 158 -20.20 -19.68 14.55
N ALA A 159 -20.95 -19.12 13.62
CA ALA A 159 -20.73 -17.74 13.19
C ALA A 159 -22.04 -17.10 12.69
N TYR A 160 -22.00 -15.78 12.57
CA TYR A 160 -23.04 -15.00 11.92
C TYR A 160 -22.66 -14.70 10.47
N PHE A 161 -23.67 -14.70 9.58
CA PHE A 161 -23.49 -14.48 8.14
C PHE A 161 -24.35 -13.32 7.67
N LEU A 162 -23.75 -12.40 6.90
CA LEU A 162 -24.44 -11.34 6.17
C LEU A 162 -24.86 -11.85 4.78
N LYS A 163 -26.14 -11.70 4.44
CA LYS A 163 -26.73 -12.14 3.16
C LYS A 163 -26.28 -11.25 2.00
N LEU A 164 -25.05 -11.43 1.51
CA LEU A 164 -24.55 -10.69 0.34
C LEU A 164 -25.35 -11.01 -0.92
N SER A 165 -25.75 -12.26 -1.07
CA SER A 165 -26.55 -12.75 -2.21
C SER A 165 -27.84 -11.97 -2.42
N LYS A 166 -28.49 -11.52 -1.33
CA LYS A 166 -29.73 -10.71 -1.37
C LYS A 166 -29.58 -9.39 -2.13
N TYR A 167 -28.39 -8.82 -2.14
CA TYR A 167 -28.11 -7.48 -2.67
C TYR A 167 -27.30 -7.48 -3.98
N ALA A 168 -26.88 -8.67 -4.45
CA ALA A 168 -25.98 -8.82 -5.59
C ALA A 168 -26.52 -8.14 -6.86
N ASP A 169 -27.77 -8.41 -7.24
CA ASP A 169 -28.38 -7.86 -8.46
C ASP A 169 -28.49 -6.33 -8.39
N ARG A 170 -28.87 -5.78 -7.22
CA ARG A 170 -28.95 -4.33 -7.00
C ARG A 170 -27.58 -3.67 -7.11
N LEU A 171 -26.52 -4.33 -6.62
CA LEU A 171 -25.14 -3.82 -6.75
C LEU A 171 -24.66 -3.87 -8.19
N ILE A 172 -24.93 -4.96 -8.91
CA ILE A 172 -24.60 -5.10 -10.34
C ILE A 172 -25.29 -3.99 -11.16
N GLU A 173 -26.58 -3.74 -10.90
CA GLU A 173 -27.31 -2.64 -11.56
C GLU A 173 -26.66 -1.27 -11.26
N HIS A 174 -26.32 -1.02 -9.99
CA HIS A 174 -25.65 0.22 -9.60
C HIS A 174 -24.32 0.41 -10.33
N ILE A 175 -23.45 -0.61 -10.36
CA ILE A 175 -22.16 -0.55 -11.06
C ILE A 175 -22.31 -0.31 -12.56
N ASN A 176 -23.34 -0.89 -13.19
CA ASN A 176 -23.61 -0.73 -14.62
C ASN A 176 -24.17 0.65 -14.97
N THR A 177 -24.92 1.27 -14.05
CA THR A 177 -25.54 2.58 -14.26
C THR A 177 -24.66 3.75 -13.81
N HIS A 178 -23.61 3.48 -13.02
CA HIS A 178 -22.66 4.47 -12.49
C HIS A 178 -21.22 4.07 -12.88
N PRO A 179 -20.78 4.38 -14.11
CA PRO A 179 -19.46 3.99 -14.60
C PRO A 179 -18.30 4.62 -13.81
N GLU A 180 -18.56 5.74 -13.12
CA GLU A 180 -17.61 6.43 -12.23
C GLU A 180 -17.40 5.73 -10.90
N PHE A 181 -18.31 4.82 -10.49
CA PHE A 181 -18.33 4.25 -9.14
C PHE A 181 -17.05 3.48 -8.79
N ILE A 182 -16.54 2.64 -9.70
CA ILE A 182 -15.31 1.88 -9.49
C ILE A 182 -14.26 2.33 -10.51
N GLN A 183 -13.16 2.87 -10.03
CA GLN A 183 -12.04 3.33 -10.83
C GLN A 183 -10.71 2.73 -10.33
N PRO A 184 -9.75 2.46 -11.23
CA PRO A 184 -9.84 2.44 -12.70
C PRO A 184 -10.82 1.37 -13.25
N GLU A 185 -11.20 1.47 -14.50
CA GLU A 185 -12.14 0.53 -15.15
C GLU A 185 -11.67 -0.93 -15.09
N SER A 186 -10.36 -1.16 -15.12
CA SER A 186 -9.78 -2.50 -14.94
C SER A 186 -10.20 -3.15 -13.62
N ARG A 187 -10.35 -2.36 -12.55
CA ARG A 187 -10.82 -2.86 -11.23
C ARG A 187 -12.32 -3.17 -11.25
N LYS A 188 -13.13 -2.34 -11.92
CA LYS A 188 -14.54 -2.65 -12.17
C LYS A 188 -14.70 -4.01 -12.85
N ASN A 189 -13.95 -4.23 -13.93
CA ASN A 189 -14.01 -5.47 -14.69
C ASN A 189 -13.58 -6.68 -13.87
N GLU A 190 -12.56 -6.53 -13.04
CA GLU A 190 -12.11 -7.57 -12.11
C GLU A 190 -13.21 -7.95 -11.11
N MET A 191 -13.84 -6.97 -10.46
CA MET A 191 -14.90 -7.21 -9.47
C MET A 191 -16.15 -7.83 -10.10
N MET A 192 -16.55 -7.35 -11.27
CA MET A 192 -17.68 -7.90 -12.01
C MET A 192 -17.47 -9.35 -12.42
N ASN A 193 -16.34 -9.64 -13.08
CA ASN A 193 -16.10 -10.96 -13.69
C ASN A 193 -15.71 -12.04 -12.67
N ASN A 194 -14.93 -11.68 -11.65
CA ASN A 194 -14.37 -12.67 -10.73
C ASN A 194 -15.28 -12.93 -9.52
N PHE A 195 -16.15 -11.97 -9.14
CA PHE A 195 -16.93 -12.07 -7.91
C PHE A 195 -18.44 -11.92 -8.11
N LEU A 196 -18.89 -10.88 -8.82
CA LEU A 196 -20.33 -10.57 -8.89
C LEU A 196 -21.08 -11.48 -9.87
N LEU A 197 -20.59 -11.62 -11.10
CA LEU A 197 -21.25 -12.45 -12.12
C LEU A 197 -21.24 -13.96 -11.81
N PRO A 198 -20.19 -14.53 -11.17
CA PRO A 198 -20.25 -15.92 -10.69
C PRO A 198 -21.25 -16.16 -9.55
N GLY A 199 -21.71 -15.11 -8.88
CA GLY A 199 -22.62 -15.15 -7.73
C GLY A 199 -21.89 -14.99 -6.40
N LEU A 200 -22.47 -14.17 -5.51
CA LEU A 200 -21.93 -13.93 -4.19
C LEU A 200 -22.40 -14.98 -3.19
N GLN A 201 -21.47 -15.45 -2.37
CA GLN A 201 -21.76 -16.20 -1.15
C GLN A 201 -21.94 -15.25 0.03
N ASP A 202 -22.72 -15.68 1.02
CA ASP A 202 -22.95 -14.90 2.22
C ASP A 202 -21.64 -14.78 3.03
N LEU A 203 -21.42 -13.60 3.61
CA LEU A 203 -20.16 -13.26 4.29
C LEU A 203 -20.27 -13.63 5.78
N CYS A 204 -19.31 -14.40 6.29
CA CYS A 204 -19.14 -14.60 7.72
C CYS A 204 -18.76 -13.24 8.38
N VAL A 205 -19.55 -12.79 9.36
CA VAL A 205 -19.41 -11.47 10.00
C VAL A 205 -19.20 -11.53 11.51
N SER A 206 -18.92 -12.71 12.06
CA SER A 206 -18.48 -12.86 13.46
C SER A 206 -17.43 -13.95 13.59
N ARG A 207 -16.72 -13.94 14.72
CA ARG A 207 -15.69 -14.93 15.08
C ARG A 207 -15.83 -15.31 16.55
N THR A 208 -15.41 -16.55 16.87
CA THR A 208 -15.36 -17.09 18.24
C THR A 208 -13.97 -17.61 18.60
N SER A 209 -13.05 -17.68 17.65
CA SER A 209 -11.73 -18.29 17.79
C SER A 209 -10.66 -17.38 18.44
N PHE A 210 -10.96 -16.10 18.66
CA PHE A 210 -10.12 -15.12 19.36
C PHE A 210 -11.00 -14.06 20.02
N SER A 211 -10.40 -13.22 20.90
CA SER A 211 -11.16 -12.31 21.77
C SER A 211 -10.99 -10.83 21.47
N TRP A 212 -9.95 -10.43 20.75
CA TRP A 212 -9.66 -9.03 20.46
C TRP A 212 -10.50 -8.51 19.29
N GLY A 213 -11.65 -7.94 19.63
CA GLY A 213 -12.64 -7.38 18.68
C GLY A 213 -13.85 -6.81 19.41
N ILE A 214 -14.78 -6.23 18.67
CA ILE A 214 -16.02 -5.67 19.20
C ILE A 214 -16.97 -6.80 19.57
N PRO A 215 -17.40 -6.92 20.84
CA PRO A 215 -18.33 -7.99 21.24
C PRO A 215 -19.71 -7.84 20.60
N VAL A 216 -20.32 -8.95 20.23
CA VAL A 216 -21.76 -9.00 19.89
C VAL A 216 -22.56 -8.92 21.20
N ASP A 217 -23.24 -7.82 21.43
CA ASP A 217 -23.84 -7.47 22.75
C ASP A 217 -24.96 -8.42 23.23
N PHE A 218 -25.57 -9.16 22.29
CA PHE A 218 -26.69 -10.09 22.60
C PHE A 218 -26.29 -11.58 22.51
N ASP A 219 -25.01 -11.90 22.21
CA ASP A 219 -24.52 -13.29 22.12
C ASP A 219 -23.06 -13.39 22.60
N GLU A 220 -22.89 -13.74 23.86
CA GLU A 220 -21.56 -13.84 24.51
C GLU A 220 -20.66 -14.85 23.79
N GLY A 221 -19.39 -14.50 23.62
CA GLY A 221 -18.37 -15.30 22.96
C GLY A 221 -18.23 -15.04 21.46
N HIS A 222 -19.12 -14.28 20.84
CA HIS A 222 -18.94 -13.78 19.49
C HIS A 222 -18.37 -12.36 19.47
N ILE A 223 -17.42 -12.12 18.58
CA ILE A 223 -16.94 -10.78 18.23
C ILE A 223 -17.28 -10.47 16.78
N VAL A 224 -17.48 -9.19 16.48
CA VAL A 224 -17.76 -8.71 15.13
C VAL A 224 -16.52 -8.92 14.25
N TYR A 225 -16.75 -9.42 13.05
CA TYR A 225 -15.70 -9.65 12.06
C TYR A 225 -15.07 -8.32 11.62
N VAL A 226 -13.74 -8.32 11.53
CA VAL A 226 -12.91 -7.12 11.29
C VAL A 226 -13.38 -6.27 10.10
N TRP A 227 -13.84 -6.85 9.02
CA TRP A 227 -14.30 -6.09 7.85
C TRP A 227 -15.64 -5.39 8.04
N LEU A 228 -16.58 -5.94 8.83
CA LEU A 228 -17.79 -5.20 9.18
C LEU A 228 -17.47 -4.03 10.11
N ASP A 229 -16.58 -4.25 11.07
CA ASP A 229 -16.02 -3.24 11.95
C ASP A 229 -15.29 -2.16 11.14
N ALA A 230 -14.23 -2.53 10.43
CA ALA A 230 -13.39 -1.59 9.70
C ALA A 230 -14.16 -0.75 8.68
N LEU A 231 -15.05 -1.35 7.87
CA LEU A 231 -15.77 -0.61 6.82
C LEU A 231 -16.75 0.43 7.36
N THR A 232 -17.34 0.19 8.52
CA THR A 232 -18.31 1.14 9.11
C THR A 232 -17.64 2.43 9.64
N ASN A 233 -16.30 2.47 9.73
CA ASN A 233 -15.58 3.69 10.12
C ASN A 233 -15.96 4.91 9.28
N TYR A 234 -16.25 4.70 7.99
CA TYR A 234 -16.55 5.77 7.04
C TYR A 234 -17.80 6.56 7.37
N ILE A 235 -18.74 5.96 8.08
CA ILE A 235 -19.96 6.63 8.56
C ILE A 235 -19.87 7.02 10.04
N THR A 236 -19.29 6.15 10.88
CA THR A 236 -19.18 6.45 12.32
C THR A 236 -18.25 7.63 12.59
N GLY A 237 -17.14 7.77 11.83
CA GLY A 237 -16.20 8.88 11.98
C GLY A 237 -16.75 10.26 11.66
N ILE A 238 -17.88 10.34 10.96
CA ILE A 238 -18.64 11.58 10.72
C ILE A 238 -19.92 11.66 11.54
N GLY A 239 -20.12 10.71 12.47
CA GLY A 239 -21.21 10.76 13.43
C GLY A 239 -22.54 10.18 12.95
N TYR A 240 -22.49 9.08 12.18
CA TYR A 240 -23.67 8.26 11.92
C TYR A 240 -24.21 7.67 13.22
N ASP A 241 -25.52 7.72 13.41
CA ASP A 241 -26.21 7.05 14.49
C ASP A 241 -27.29 6.11 13.94
N CYS A 242 -27.17 4.83 14.26
CA CYS A 242 -28.08 3.77 13.84
C CYS A 242 -29.52 3.97 14.31
N ASP A 243 -29.71 4.71 15.40
CA ASP A 243 -31.03 5.04 15.97
C ASP A 243 -31.69 6.27 15.32
N GLY A 244 -31.05 6.85 14.29
CA GLY A 244 -31.59 7.96 13.51
C GLY A 244 -31.23 9.37 14.02
N ASN A 245 -30.31 9.47 14.99
CA ASN A 245 -29.85 10.75 15.55
C ASN A 245 -28.46 11.15 15.01
N SER A 246 -28.21 10.87 13.72
CA SER A 246 -26.95 11.19 13.08
C SER A 246 -26.59 12.67 13.16
N SER A 247 -25.30 12.98 13.26
CA SER A 247 -24.80 14.33 13.41
C SER A 247 -25.03 15.20 12.17
N ASP A 248 -24.97 16.53 12.35
CA ASP A 248 -24.99 17.49 11.23
C ASP A 248 -23.83 17.25 10.25
N LYS A 249 -22.70 16.75 10.74
CA LYS A 249 -21.55 16.39 9.92
C LYS A 249 -21.89 15.22 9.00
N PHE A 250 -22.51 14.16 9.50
CA PHE A 250 -22.99 13.04 8.68
C PHE A 250 -23.98 13.54 7.62
N ASN A 251 -24.98 14.30 8.01
CA ASN A 251 -26.01 14.83 7.11
C ASN A 251 -25.42 15.75 6.02
N LYS A 252 -24.30 16.42 6.30
CA LYS A 252 -23.62 17.31 5.35
C LYS A 252 -22.70 16.58 4.39
N PHE A 253 -21.93 15.60 4.86
CA PHE A 253 -20.83 15.02 4.10
C PHE A 253 -21.14 13.63 3.53
N TRP A 254 -22.11 12.87 4.09
CA TRP A 254 -22.49 11.60 3.50
C TRP A 254 -23.46 11.79 2.32
N PRO A 255 -23.35 11.07 1.19
CA PRO A 255 -22.36 10.03 0.90
C PRO A 255 -20.97 10.58 0.55
N ALA A 256 -19.93 9.76 0.81
CA ALA A 256 -18.56 10.11 0.46
C ALA A 256 -18.43 10.38 -1.04
N ASP A 257 -17.64 11.40 -1.39
CA ASP A 257 -17.31 11.70 -2.78
C ASP A 257 -16.25 10.74 -3.31
N LEU A 258 -15.28 10.35 -2.45
CA LEU A 258 -14.20 9.47 -2.84
C LEU A 258 -13.73 8.59 -1.66
N HIS A 259 -13.78 7.28 -1.86
CA HIS A 259 -12.98 6.32 -1.11
C HIS A 259 -11.72 5.99 -1.89
N LEU A 260 -10.56 6.40 -1.40
CA LEU A 260 -9.26 6.13 -1.99
C LEU A 260 -8.61 4.99 -1.22
N ILE A 261 -8.33 3.87 -1.89
CA ILE A 261 -7.88 2.63 -1.26
C ILE A 261 -6.85 1.89 -2.11
N GLY A 262 -6.07 1.02 -1.51
CA GLY A 262 -5.19 0.10 -2.24
C GLY A 262 -5.99 -0.91 -3.07
N LYS A 263 -5.48 -1.27 -4.25
CA LYS A 263 -6.12 -2.25 -5.15
C LYS A 263 -6.34 -3.63 -4.51
N ASP A 264 -5.56 -3.98 -3.49
CA ASP A 264 -5.60 -5.25 -2.76
C ASP A 264 -6.85 -5.40 -1.88
N ILE A 265 -7.48 -4.30 -1.51
CA ILE A 265 -8.71 -4.30 -0.71
C ILE A 265 -9.93 -3.76 -1.47
N ILE A 266 -9.84 -3.68 -2.80
CA ILE A 266 -10.92 -3.14 -3.65
C ILE A 266 -12.21 -3.96 -3.50
N ARG A 267 -12.12 -5.29 -3.34
CA ARG A 267 -13.28 -6.18 -3.17
C ARG A 267 -14.12 -5.79 -1.96
N PHE A 268 -13.47 -5.48 -0.83
CA PHE A 268 -14.16 -5.11 0.41
C PHE A 268 -14.91 -3.78 0.27
N HIS A 269 -14.34 -2.82 -0.46
CA HIS A 269 -14.89 -1.48 -0.62
C HIS A 269 -15.91 -1.34 -1.76
N THR A 270 -15.90 -2.29 -2.72
CA THR A 270 -16.81 -2.24 -3.87
C THR A 270 -17.89 -3.33 -3.88
N ILE A 271 -17.76 -4.32 -2.99
CA ILE A 271 -18.75 -5.37 -2.82
C ILE A 271 -19.32 -5.36 -1.40
N TYR A 272 -18.51 -5.57 -0.36
CA TYR A 272 -19.00 -5.71 1.01
C TYR A 272 -19.57 -4.39 1.54
N TRP A 273 -18.80 -3.31 1.41
CA TRP A 273 -19.22 -2.00 1.90
C TRP A 273 -20.52 -1.49 1.25
N PRO A 274 -20.69 -1.49 -0.07
CA PRO A 274 -21.94 -1.12 -0.69
C PRO A 274 -23.13 -1.97 -0.23
N ILE A 275 -22.93 -3.27 -0.04
CA ILE A 275 -24.00 -4.17 0.43
C ILE A 275 -24.39 -3.85 1.89
N ILE A 276 -23.42 -3.58 2.76
CA ILE A 276 -23.70 -3.14 4.15
C ILE A 276 -24.52 -1.84 4.12
N LEU A 277 -24.14 -0.88 3.28
CA LEU A 277 -24.89 0.37 3.12
C LEU A 277 -26.30 0.16 2.58
N MET A 278 -26.47 -0.72 1.58
CA MET A 278 -27.77 -1.09 1.05
C MET A 278 -28.67 -1.75 2.12
N ALA A 279 -28.08 -2.59 2.98
CA ALA A 279 -28.79 -3.22 4.08
C ALA A 279 -29.18 -2.22 5.19
N LEU A 280 -28.42 -1.14 5.34
CA LEU A 280 -28.72 -0.03 6.26
C LEU A 280 -29.66 1.03 5.65
N ASP A 281 -30.04 0.86 4.39
CA ASP A 281 -30.80 1.86 3.59
C ASP A 281 -30.09 3.21 3.48
N LEU A 282 -28.76 3.19 3.33
CA LEU A 282 -27.92 4.36 3.15
C LEU A 282 -27.48 4.51 1.69
N PRO A 283 -27.30 5.76 1.22
CA PRO A 283 -26.74 6.01 -0.12
C PRO A 283 -25.29 5.50 -0.20
N LEU A 284 -24.91 5.04 -1.40
CA LEU A 284 -23.57 4.56 -1.66
C LEU A 284 -22.58 5.72 -1.86
N PRO A 285 -21.27 5.52 -1.63
CA PRO A 285 -20.24 6.49 -2.01
C PRO A 285 -20.28 6.73 -3.51
N LYS A 286 -19.91 7.93 -3.95
CA LYS A 286 -19.96 8.31 -5.37
C LYS A 286 -18.87 7.60 -6.16
N GLN A 287 -17.67 7.42 -5.57
CA GLN A 287 -16.53 6.80 -6.24
C GLN A 287 -15.65 6.04 -5.27
N VAL A 288 -15.17 4.89 -5.71
CA VAL A 288 -14.09 4.12 -5.07
C VAL A 288 -12.93 4.02 -6.05
N PHE A 289 -11.78 4.57 -5.69
CA PHE A 289 -10.57 4.52 -6.50
C PHE A 289 -9.56 3.54 -5.89
N GLY A 290 -9.31 2.44 -6.60
CA GLY A 290 -8.33 1.43 -6.23
C GLY A 290 -6.96 1.77 -6.82
N HIS A 291 -6.10 2.47 -6.07
CA HIS A 291 -4.78 2.86 -6.53
C HIS A 291 -3.83 1.66 -6.65
N PRO A 292 -2.86 1.71 -7.59
CA PRO A 292 -1.86 0.65 -7.76
C PRO A 292 -0.84 0.64 -6.61
N TRP A 293 0.01 -0.40 -6.58
CA TRP A 293 1.06 -0.54 -5.58
C TRP A 293 2.31 0.26 -5.94
N LEU A 294 2.98 0.74 -4.91
CA LEU A 294 4.34 1.24 -5.00
C LEU A 294 5.32 0.08 -4.70
N LEU A 295 6.11 -0.29 -5.70
CA LEU A 295 7.06 -1.39 -5.64
C LEU A 295 8.48 -0.87 -5.41
N GLN A 296 9.35 -1.69 -4.83
CA GLN A 296 10.79 -1.44 -4.76
C GLN A 296 11.53 -2.48 -5.60
N GLY A 297 12.29 -2.04 -6.61
CA GLY A 297 12.95 -2.94 -7.55
C GLY A 297 11.92 -3.85 -8.24
N ASP A 298 12.19 -5.15 -8.27
CA ASP A 298 11.37 -6.13 -9.00
C ASP A 298 10.17 -6.67 -8.22
N GLY A 299 9.84 -6.11 -7.05
CA GLY A 299 8.77 -6.71 -6.26
C GLY A 299 8.14 -5.87 -5.16
N LYS A 300 7.08 -6.44 -4.58
CA LYS A 300 6.35 -5.84 -3.44
C LYS A 300 7.28 -5.76 -2.22
N MET A 301 7.26 -4.61 -1.55
CA MET A 301 7.95 -4.41 -0.28
C MET A 301 7.43 -5.38 0.78
N SER A 302 8.35 -6.02 1.50
CA SER A 302 8.02 -6.96 2.58
C SER A 302 9.02 -6.85 3.72
N LYS A 303 8.52 -6.72 4.95
CA LYS A 303 9.37 -6.68 6.14
C LYS A 303 10.25 -7.93 6.29
N SER A 304 9.71 -9.11 5.94
CA SER A 304 10.46 -10.37 5.98
C SER A 304 11.58 -10.46 4.95
N LYS A 305 11.50 -9.71 3.85
CA LYS A 305 12.56 -9.63 2.82
C LYS A 305 13.60 -8.55 3.12
N GLY A 306 13.36 -7.67 4.09
CA GLY A 306 14.27 -6.57 4.42
C GLY A 306 14.39 -5.51 3.33
N ASN A 307 13.44 -5.44 2.38
CA ASN A 307 13.41 -4.49 1.27
C ASN A 307 12.36 -3.40 1.49
N VAL A 308 12.20 -2.90 2.71
CA VAL A 308 11.18 -1.90 3.03
C VAL A 308 11.80 -0.52 3.10
N LEU A 309 11.19 0.45 2.42
CA LEU A 309 11.48 1.87 2.56
C LEU A 309 10.46 2.51 3.50
N TYR A 310 10.94 3.29 4.45
CA TYR A 310 10.10 4.03 5.39
C TYR A 310 10.14 5.53 5.07
N ALA A 311 9.02 6.21 5.26
CA ALA A 311 8.89 7.62 4.90
C ALA A 311 9.84 8.53 5.71
N ASP A 312 10.01 8.27 7.00
CA ASP A 312 10.91 9.05 7.85
C ASP A 312 12.38 8.89 7.44
N ASP A 313 12.82 7.68 7.09
CA ASP A 313 14.16 7.48 6.53
C ASP A 313 14.35 8.31 5.24
N LEU A 314 13.36 8.30 4.34
CA LEU A 314 13.43 9.07 3.09
C LEU A 314 13.39 10.59 3.33
N VAL A 315 12.63 11.04 4.32
CA VAL A 315 12.57 12.46 4.71
C VAL A 315 13.94 12.96 5.20
N ASP A 316 14.69 12.14 5.94
CA ASP A 316 16.04 12.48 6.40
C ASP A 316 17.03 12.69 5.23
N PHE A 317 16.82 11.99 4.11
CA PHE A 317 17.67 12.14 2.92
C PHE A 317 17.24 13.28 2.00
N PHE A 318 15.94 13.47 1.81
CA PHE A 318 15.41 14.29 0.73
C PHE A 318 14.51 15.44 1.18
N GLY A 319 14.00 15.38 2.41
CA GLY A 319 12.96 16.30 2.91
C GLY A 319 11.55 15.89 2.49
N VAL A 320 10.54 16.42 3.23
CA VAL A 320 9.14 16.03 3.11
C VAL A 320 8.59 16.20 1.71
N ASP A 321 8.70 17.38 1.12
CA ASP A 321 8.11 17.68 -0.19
C ASP A 321 8.77 16.92 -1.34
N ALA A 322 10.07 16.58 -1.23
CA ALA A 322 10.71 15.73 -2.21
C ALA A 322 10.17 14.29 -2.15
N VAL A 323 9.96 13.75 -0.95
CA VAL A 323 9.32 12.42 -0.79
C VAL A 323 7.89 12.45 -1.34
N ARG A 324 7.10 13.50 -1.05
CA ARG A 324 5.76 13.69 -1.63
C ARG A 324 5.82 13.71 -3.15
N TYR A 325 6.76 14.46 -3.73
CA TYR A 325 6.98 14.52 -5.17
C TYR A 325 7.24 13.13 -5.77
N PHE A 326 8.16 12.35 -5.18
CA PHE A 326 8.53 11.03 -5.71
C PHE A 326 7.35 10.08 -5.75
N VAL A 327 6.63 9.93 -4.63
CA VAL A 327 5.53 8.98 -4.55
C VAL A 327 4.32 9.40 -5.37
N LEU A 328 4.11 10.68 -5.61
CA LEU A 328 3.01 11.17 -6.45
C LEU A 328 3.35 11.13 -7.94
N HIS A 329 4.60 11.49 -8.31
CA HIS A 329 5.03 11.60 -9.70
C HIS A 329 5.29 10.24 -10.35
N GLU A 330 5.88 9.29 -9.58
CA GLU A 330 6.28 7.97 -10.12
C GLU A 330 5.15 6.93 -10.10
N MET A 331 3.92 7.33 -9.75
CA MET A 331 2.78 6.42 -9.71
C MET A 331 1.87 6.61 -10.91
N PRO A 332 1.92 5.70 -11.92
CA PRO A 332 0.97 5.70 -13.02
C PRO A 332 -0.47 5.44 -12.53
N PHE A 333 -1.47 5.92 -13.28
CA PHE A 333 -2.88 5.83 -12.89
C PHE A 333 -3.38 4.39 -12.66
N GLU A 334 -2.98 3.43 -13.51
CA GLU A 334 -3.50 2.04 -13.48
C GLU A 334 -2.44 0.98 -13.15
N ARG A 335 -1.15 1.32 -13.30
CA ARG A 335 -0.06 0.36 -13.20
C ARG A 335 0.71 0.59 -11.92
N ASP A 336 1.32 -0.48 -11.40
CA ASP A 336 2.22 -0.37 -10.28
C ASP A 336 3.41 0.53 -10.62
N GLY A 337 3.74 1.42 -9.69
CA GLY A 337 4.90 2.29 -9.79
C GLY A 337 6.11 1.65 -9.12
N VAL A 338 7.30 2.07 -9.55
CA VAL A 338 8.56 1.59 -8.96
C VAL A 338 9.30 2.78 -8.36
N ILE A 339 9.79 2.62 -7.15
CA ILE A 339 10.67 3.58 -6.49
C ILE A 339 12.04 2.93 -6.23
N SER A 340 13.12 3.66 -6.53
CA SER A 340 14.48 3.26 -6.18
C SER A 340 15.27 4.47 -5.71
N TRP A 341 16.40 4.23 -5.03
CA TRP A 341 17.29 5.29 -4.57
C TRP A 341 17.83 6.10 -5.74
N GLU A 342 18.23 5.43 -6.83
CA GLU A 342 18.76 6.06 -8.05
C GLU A 342 17.71 6.99 -8.68
N LEU A 343 16.47 6.51 -8.81
CA LEU A 343 15.36 7.28 -9.37
C LEU A 343 15.06 8.52 -8.51
N MET A 344 15.04 8.38 -7.19
CA MET A 344 14.82 9.50 -6.27
C MET A 344 15.93 10.56 -6.39
N ILE A 345 17.20 10.14 -6.48
CA ILE A 345 18.34 11.04 -6.69
C ILE A 345 18.25 11.74 -8.04
N GLU A 346 17.88 11.00 -9.10
CA GLU A 346 17.67 11.56 -10.43
C GLU A 346 16.60 12.64 -10.40
N ARG A 347 15.42 12.35 -9.84
CA ARG A 347 14.32 13.31 -9.73
C ARG A 347 14.68 14.52 -8.88
N MET A 348 15.37 14.31 -7.78
CA MET A 348 15.88 15.40 -6.95
C MET A 348 16.79 16.36 -7.75
N ASN A 349 17.71 15.80 -8.51
CA ASN A 349 18.69 16.58 -9.26
C ASN A 349 18.09 17.20 -10.54
N SER A 350 17.31 16.42 -11.32
CA SER A 350 16.79 16.88 -12.62
C SER A 350 15.56 17.77 -12.47
N ASP A 351 14.57 17.35 -11.70
CA ASP A 351 13.29 18.03 -11.65
C ASP A 351 13.27 19.10 -10.54
N LEU A 352 13.58 18.71 -9.31
CA LEU A 352 13.45 19.60 -8.16
C LEU A 352 14.56 20.64 -8.11
N ALA A 353 15.83 20.25 -8.23
CA ALA A 353 16.95 21.19 -8.18
C ALA A 353 17.11 21.97 -9.48
N ASN A 354 17.14 21.30 -10.65
CA ASN A 354 17.42 22.00 -11.92
C ASN A 354 16.20 22.73 -12.48
N ILE A 355 15.03 22.05 -12.60
CA ILE A 355 13.87 22.69 -13.25
C ILE A 355 13.27 23.72 -12.32
N LEU A 356 12.89 23.35 -11.08
CA LEU A 356 12.17 24.24 -10.16
C LEU A 356 13.12 25.13 -9.36
N GLY A 357 14.06 24.54 -8.61
CA GLY A 357 14.93 25.29 -7.70
C GLY A 357 15.82 26.31 -8.42
N ASN A 358 16.42 25.89 -9.53
CA ASN A 358 17.26 26.78 -10.33
C ASN A 358 16.45 27.91 -11.02
N LEU A 359 15.23 27.62 -11.50
CA LEU A 359 14.35 28.64 -12.08
C LEU A 359 14.06 29.75 -11.07
N VAL A 360 13.60 29.40 -9.86
CA VAL A 360 13.27 30.35 -8.80
C VAL A 360 14.51 31.15 -8.41
N ASN A 361 15.63 30.46 -8.14
CA ASN A 361 16.88 31.12 -7.72
C ASN A 361 17.44 32.06 -8.78
N ARG A 362 17.50 31.65 -10.06
CA ARG A 362 17.97 32.49 -11.17
C ARG A 362 17.09 33.73 -11.34
N THR A 363 15.78 33.58 -11.31
CA THR A 363 14.82 34.68 -11.48
C THR A 363 14.99 35.71 -10.38
N ILE A 364 15.03 35.30 -9.10
CA ILE A 364 15.24 36.20 -7.97
C ILE A 364 16.64 36.87 -8.03
N SER A 365 17.67 36.09 -8.35
CA SER A 365 19.04 36.61 -8.46
C SER A 365 19.20 37.67 -9.57
N MET A 366 18.56 37.46 -10.74
CA MET A 366 18.55 38.44 -11.82
C MET A 366 17.72 39.68 -11.42
N SER A 367 16.60 39.54 -10.75
CA SER A 367 15.80 40.66 -10.24
C SER A 367 16.60 41.51 -9.26
N ASN A 368 17.31 40.87 -8.33
CA ASN A 368 18.18 41.58 -7.39
C ASN A 368 19.36 42.31 -8.10
N LYS A 369 20.03 41.60 -9.04
CA LYS A 369 21.19 42.10 -9.74
C LYS A 369 20.88 43.32 -10.61
N TYR A 370 19.73 43.29 -11.32
CA TYR A 370 19.46 44.31 -12.33
C TYR A 370 18.51 45.42 -11.84
N PHE A 371 17.65 45.12 -10.86
CA PHE A 371 16.59 46.04 -10.38
C PHE A 371 16.51 46.13 -8.84
N GLY A 372 17.58 45.74 -8.11
CA GLY A 372 17.55 45.78 -6.63
C GLY A 372 16.44 44.96 -6.00
N GLY A 373 15.97 43.93 -6.71
CA GLY A 373 14.88 43.03 -6.28
C GLY A 373 13.48 43.49 -6.63
N ILE A 374 13.32 44.69 -7.21
CA ILE A 374 11.98 45.18 -7.63
C ILE A 374 11.60 44.51 -8.94
N VAL A 375 10.43 43.89 -8.96
CA VAL A 375 9.86 43.24 -10.15
C VAL A 375 8.69 44.05 -10.66
N GLU A 376 8.88 44.68 -11.82
CA GLU A 376 7.93 45.61 -12.38
C GLU A 376 7.59 45.27 -13.84
N ASP A 377 6.31 45.21 -14.19
CA ASP A 377 5.88 45.13 -15.56
C ASP A 377 5.95 46.50 -16.24
N LYS A 378 6.77 46.63 -17.24
CA LYS A 378 6.91 47.81 -18.09
C LYS A 378 6.07 47.71 -19.39
N GLY A 379 5.36 46.62 -19.62
CA GLY A 379 4.51 46.41 -20.77
C GLY A 379 5.25 46.31 -22.12
N VAL A 380 6.55 46.10 -22.12
CA VAL A 380 7.34 45.96 -23.36
C VAL A 380 7.30 44.53 -23.84
N VAL A 381 6.46 44.26 -24.83
CA VAL A 381 6.22 42.91 -25.40
C VAL A 381 7.37 42.48 -26.32
N GLY A 382 7.62 41.18 -26.37
CA GLY A 382 8.60 40.53 -27.27
C GLY A 382 8.09 39.19 -27.80
N ASP A 383 8.83 38.62 -28.76
CA ASP A 383 8.41 37.49 -29.61
C ASP A 383 7.96 36.22 -28.86
N TYR A 384 8.46 35.99 -27.64
CA TYR A 384 8.20 34.74 -26.88
C TYR A 384 7.16 34.91 -25.77
N ASP A 385 6.63 36.14 -25.57
CA ASP A 385 5.76 36.46 -24.43
C ASP A 385 4.38 35.80 -24.58
N ASP A 386 3.79 35.84 -25.75
CA ASP A 386 2.45 35.27 -26.00
C ASP A 386 2.44 33.76 -25.81
N ASP A 387 3.48 33.06 -26.27
CA ASP A 387 3.63 31.62 -26.06
C ASP A 387 3.81 31.27 -24.57
N LEU A 388 4.65 32.02 -23.83
CA LEU A 388 4.77 31.85 -22.39
C LEU A 388 3.44 32.07 -21.68
N LYS A 389 2.76 33.19 -21.96
CA LYS A 389 1.47 33.55 -21.34
C LYS A 389 0.41 32.50 -21.64
N ALA A 390 0.34 31.98 -22.87
CA ALA A 390 -0.58 30.92 -23.26
C ALA A 390 -0.35 29.64 -22.46
N VAL A 391 0.92 29.22 -22.26
CA VAL A 391 1.26 28.05 -21.43
C VAL A 391 0.88 28.30 -19.98
N VAL A 392 1.27 29.44 -19.41
CA VAL A 392 1.02 29.79 -18.00
C VAL A 392 -0.46 29.77 -17.70
N THR A 393 -1.28 30.46 -18.50
CA THR A 393 -2.75 30.56 -18.27
C THR A 393 -3.50 29.27 -18.63
N GLY A 394 -3.02 28.50 -19.60
CA GLY A 394 -3.61 27.22 -19.99
C GLY A 394 -3.31 26.05 -19.05
N THR A 395 -2.32 26.17 -18.16
CA THR A 395 -1.90 25.05 -17.29
C THR A 395 -2.99 24.70 -16.28
N ARG A 396 -3.73 25.68 -15.72
CA ARG A 396 -4.84 25.39 -14.79
C ARG A 396 -5.84 24.41 -15.38
N ASP A 397 -6.29 24.64 -16.60
CA ASP A 397 -7.33 23.83 -17.23
C ASP A 397 -6.83 22.40 -17.53
N LYS A 398 -5.57 22.25 -17.90
CA LYS A 398 -4.93 20.95 -18.08
C LYS A 398 -4.81 20.19 -16.75
N VAL A 399 -4.41 20.87 -15.68
CA VAL A 399 -4.36 20.29 -14.34
C VAL A 399 -5.76 19.87 -13.90
N ALA A 400 -6.76 20.72 -14.09
CA ALA A 400 -8.16 20.43 -13.73
C ALA A 400 -8.70 19.21 -14.48
N GLU A 401 -8.42 19.09 -15.78
CA GLU A 401 -8.77 17.89 -16.59
C GLU A 401 -8.17 16.61 -15.99
N LYS A 402 -6.87 16.62 -15.65
CA LYS A 402 -6.21 15.44 -15.07
C LYS A 402 -6.75 15.12 -13.67
N MET A 403 -7.00 16.14 -12.85
CA MET A 403 -7.51 15.97 -11.49
C MET A 403 -8.98 15.53 -11.45
N ALA A 404 -9.77 15.85 -12.46
CA ALA A 404 -11.14 15.32 -12.59
C ALA A 404 -11.14 13.78 -12.70
N ASP A 405 -10.12 13.21 -13.32
CA ASP A 405 -9.92 11.77 -13.49
C ASP A 405 -8.95 11.17 -12.44
N LEU A 406 -8.62 11.91 -11.37
CA LEU A 406 -7.67 11.50 -10.30
C LEU A 406 -6.25 11.16 -10.81
N ARG A 407 -5.85 11.69 -11.97
CA ARG A 407 -4.53 11.49 -12.60
C ARG A 407 -3.49 12.44 -12.02
N VAL A 408 -3.15 12.25 -10.75
CA VAL A 408 -2.28 13.15 -9.99
C VAL A 408 -0.88 13.27 -10.61
N ALA A 409 -0.24 12.18 -11.00
CA ALA A 409 1.07 12.20 -11.65
C ALA A 409 1.07 13.01 -12.97
N ASP A 410 0.00 12.84 -13.76
CA ASP A 410 -0.16 13.58 -15.03
C ASP A 410 -0.38 15.08 -14.77
N SER A 411 -1.14 15.43 -13.74
CA SER A 411 -1.34 16.84 -13.34
C SER A 411 -0.04 17.51 -12.91
N MET A 412 0.80 16.82 -12.15
CA MET A 412 2.14 17.30 -11.77
C MET A 412 3.05 17.49 -12.99
N THR A 413 2.96 16.59 -13.97
CA THR A 413 3.69 16.71 -15.24
C THR A 413 3.33 18.00 -15.97
N GLU A 414 2.04 18.39 -16.02
CA GLU A 414 1.62 19.66 -16.64
C GLU A 414 2.17 20.88 -15.89
N ILE A 415 2.23 20.84 -14.56
CA ILE A 415 2.84 21.92 -13.77
C ILE A 415 4.35 22.04 -14.06
N PHE A 416 5.06 20.91 -14.12
CA PHE A 416 6.48 20.92 -14.46
C PHE A 416 6.74 21.32 -15.91
N ASN A 417 5.81 21.09 -16.85
CA ASN A 417 5.89 21.63 -18.22
C ASN A 417 5.82 23.17 -18.23
N LEU A 418 5.03 23.79 -17.35
CA LEU A 418 5.04 25.24 -17.16
C LEU A 418 6.42 25.72 -16.69
N PHE A 419 7.03 25.08 -15.68
CA PHE A 419 8.36 25.47 -15.21
C PHE A 419 9.44 25.27 -16.29
N ARG A 420 9.36 24.18 -17.07
CA ARG A 420 10.26 23.99 -18.23
C ARG A 420 10.07 25.09 -19.27
N ARG A 421 8.83 25.54 -19.53
CA ARG A 421 8.57 26.66 -20.43
C ARG A 421 9.16 27.97 -19.91
N CYS A 422 9.09 28.24 -18.61
CA CYS A 422 9.73 29.39 -17.98
C CYS A 422 11.27 29.34 -18.13
N ASN A 423 11.90 28.19 -17.90
CA ASN A 423 13.34 28.03 -18.11
C ASN A 423 13.73 28.29 -19.57
N ARG A 424 12.98 27.72 -20.52
CA ARG A 424 13.21 27.98 -21.95
C ARG A 424 13.05 29.46 -22.31
N TYR A 425 12.08 30.16 -21.70
CA TYR A 425 11.88 31.58 -21.93
C TYR A 425 13.09 32.42 -21.44
N ILE A 426 13.78 32.03 -20.37
CA ILE A 426 15.03 32.65 -19.94
C ILE A 426 16.09 32.51 -21.04
N ASP A 427 16.22 31.33 -21.65
CA ASP A 427 17.23 31.06 -22.67
C ASP A 427 16.90 31.78 -24.01
N GLU A 428 15.65 31.91 -24.35
CA GLU A 428 15.17 32.60 -25.56
C GLU A 428 15.29 34.12 -25.45
N THR A 429 14.98 34.70 -24.27
CA THR A 429 15.03 36.15 -24.06
C THR A 429 16.40 36.67 -23.66
N MET A 430 17.31 35.79 -23.22
CA MET A 430 18.67 36.10 -22.83
C MET A 430 18.78 37.35 -21.92
N PRO A 431 18.22 37.36 -20.69
CA PRO A 431 18.19 38.53 -19.80
C PRO A 431 19.54 39.17 -19.57
N TRP A 432 20.62 38.35 -19.57
CA TRP A 432 22.02 38.83 -19.43
C TRP A 432 22.53 39.59 -20.64
N VAL A 433 21.88 39.46 -21.79
CA VAL A 433 22.19 40.25 -23.01
C VAL A 433 21.42 41.56 -22.93
N LEU A 434 20.10 41.50 -22.63
CA LEU A 434 19.26 42.70 -22.45
C LEU A 434 19.84 43.64 -21.39
N ALA A 435 20.43 43.10 -20.32
CA ALA A 435 21.03 43.90 -19.25
C ALA A 435 22.26 44.73 -19.66
N LYS A 436 22.86 44.49 -20.85
CA LYS A 436 24.02 45.24 -21.34
C LYS A 436 23.63 46.51 -22.10
N ASP A 437 22.37 46.66 -22.48
CA ASP A 437 21.85 47.78 -23.23
C ASP A 437 20.81 48.54 -22.41
N GLU A 438 21.07 49.79 -22.09
CA GLU A 438 20.14 50.63 -21.30
C GLU A 438 18.78 50.83 -22.01
N ALA A 439 18.75 50.81 -23.35
CA ALA A 439 17.51 50.91 -24.12
C ALA A 439 16.64 49.65 -23.98
N SER A 440 17.20 48.52 -23.61
CA SER A 440 16.51 47.23 -23.40
C SER A 440 16.08 47.01 -21.96
N LYS A 441 16.29 47.96 -21.06
CA LYS A 441 16.05 47.81 -19.61
C LYS A 441 14.59 47.59 -19.27
N ASP A 442 13.66 48.31 -19.90
CA ASP A 442 12.21 48.10 -19.70
C ASP A 442 11.75 46.75 -20.25
N ARG A 443 12.34 46.30 -21.34
CA ARG A 443 12.11 44.92 -21.84
C ARG A 443 12.59 43.88 -20.84
N LEU A 444 13.77 44.04 -20.27
CA LEU A 444 14.32 43.16 -19.24
C LEU A 444 13.42 43.12 -17.99
N ALA A 445 12.87 44.27 -17.57
CA ALA A 445 11.92 44.33 -16.45
C ALA A 445 10.68 43.51 -16.73
N THR A 446 10.07 43.65 -17.94
CA THR A 446 8.90 42.84 -18.35
C THR A 446 9.23 41.35 -18.42
N VAL A 447 10.42 40.96 -18.91
CA VAL A 447 10.85 39.55 -18.93
C VAL A 447 10.90 38.95 -17.53
N LEU A 448 11.47 39.66 -16.56
CA LEU A 448 11.56 39.20 -15.17
C LEU A 448 10.17 39.15 -14.50
N TYR A 449 9.29 40.12 -14.80
CA TYR A 449 7.91 40.10 -14.36
C TYR A 449 7.16 38.85 -14.90
N ASN A 450 7.27 38.57 -16.18
CA ASN A 450 6.64 37.40 -16.80
C ASN A 450 7.10 36.09 -16.17
N LEU A 451 8.40 35.98 -15.81
CA LEU A 451 8.94 34.82 -15.12
C LEU A 451 8.39 34.67 -13.71
N VAL A 452 8.34 35.77 -12.94
CA VAL A 452 7.81 35.75 -11.58
C VAL A 452 6.31 35.42 -11.57
N GLU A 453 5.56 35.94 -12.51
CA GLU A 453 4.14 35.58 -12.70
C GLU A 453 3.97 34.08 -13.00
N GLY A 454 4.73 33.54 -13.97
CA GLY A 454 4.72 32.12 -14.30
C GLY A 454 5.09 31.23 -13.11
N ILE A 455 6.10 31.62 -12.31
CA ILE A 455 6.49 30.91 -11.09
C ILE A 455 5.37 30.98 -10.04
N THR A 456 4.72 32.14 -9.87
CA THR A 456 3.63 32.35 -8.89
C THR A 456 2.42 31.47 -9.21
N ILE A 457 2.00 31.43 -10.47
CA ILE A 457 0.90 30.55 -10.93
C ILE A 457 1.30 29.07 -10.79
N GLY A 458 2.50 28.72 -11.25
CA GLY A 458 3.00 27.33 -11.13
C GLY A 458 3.12 26.87 -9.69
N ALA A 459 3.63 27.70 -8.77
CA ALA A 459 3.70 27.40 -7.34
C ALA A 459 2.32 27.27 -6.70
N SER A 460 1.33 28.07 -7.15
CA SER A 460 -0.05 27.96 -6.68
C SER A 460 -0.65 26.60 -7.07
N LEU A 461 -0.47 26.17 -8.33
CA LEU A 461 -0.90 24.86 -8.81
C LEU A 461 -0.14 23.70 -8.15
N LEU A 462 1.12 23.93 -7.73
CA LEU A 462 1.97 22.93 -7.06
C LEU A 462 1.60 22.75 -5.58
N SER A 463 0.94 23.73 -4.95
CA SER A 463 0.69 23.74 -3.51
C SER A 463 -0.07 22.52 -2.94
N PRO A 464 -0.99 21.87 -3.65
CA PRO A 464 -1.62 20.64 -3.17
C PRO A 464 -0.64 19.46 -3.01
N TYR A 465 0.42 19.42 -3.83
CA TYR A 465 1.37 18.32 -3.91
C TYR A 465 2.61 18.55 -3.05
N MET A 466 3.13 19.78 -3.06
CA MET A 466 4.36 20.22 -2.38
C MET A 466 4.10 21.52 -1.58
N PRO A 467 3.34 21.43 -0.48
CA PRO A 467 2.84 22.62 0.23
C PRO A 467 3.97 23.49 0.80
N GLU A 468 4.99 22.88 1.44
CA GLU A 468 6.09 23.66 2.03
C GLU A 468 6.96 24.36 0.98
N THR A 469 7.17 23.70 -0.16
CA THR A 469 7.93 24.29 -1.27
C THR A 469 7.21 25.49 -1.85
N SER A 470 5.90 25.38 -2.04
CA SER A 470 5.07 26.48 -2.54
C SER A 470 5.08 27.67 -1.58
N GLU A 471 4.94 27.42 -0.28
CA GLU A 471 5.05 28.47 0.75
C GLU A 471 6.42 29.16 0.74
N LYS A 472 7.52 28.40 0.60
CA LYS A 472 8.88 28.95 0.48
C LYS A 472 9.03 29.79 -0.79
N ILE A 473 8.42 29.41 -1.91
CA ILE A 473 8.42 30.19 -3.15
C ILE A 473 7.65 31.51 -2.93
N PHE A 474 6.43 31.46 -2.38
CA PHE A 474 5.65 32.66 -2.11
C PHE A 474 6.37 33.62 -1.18
N ALA A 475 6.98 33.13 -0.11
CA ALA A 475 7.77 33.95 0.81
C ALA A 475 8.95 34.63 0.11
N GLN A 476 9.66 33.93 -0.77
CA GLN A 476 10.80 34.49 -1.50
C GLN A 476 10.38 35.51 -2.57
N LEU A 477 9.22 35.32 -3.19
CA LEU A 477 8.66 36.26 -4.16
C LEU A 477 7.86 37.41 -3.51
N ASN A 478 7.66 37.37 -2.18
CA ASN A 478 6.84 38.30 -1.42
C ASN A 478 5.41 38.41 -1.97
N THR A 479 4.80 37.26 -2.19
CA THR A 479 3.45 37.10 -2.72
C THR A 479 2.67 36.03 -1.93
N SER A 480 1.48 35.69 -2.37
CA SER A 480 0.65 34.63 -1.81
C SER A 480 0.11 33.73 -2.93
N MET A 481 -0.49 32.62 -2.55
CA MET A 481 -1.18 31.72 -3.46
C MET A 481 -2.27 32.49 -4.24
N VAL A 482 -2.36 32.28 -5.53
CA VAL A 482 -3.39 32.82 -6.41
C VAL A 482 -4.67 32.00 -6.26
N GLU A 483 -5.82 32.70 -6.15
CA GLU A 483 -7.13 32.04 -6.12
C GLU A 483 -7.37 31.22 -7.39
N PHE A 484 -8.00 30.05 -7.25
CA PHE A 484 -8.16 29.07 -8.33
C PHE A 484 -8.74 29.66 -9.62
N ASP A 485 -9.77 30.50 -9.50
CA ASP A 485 -10.44 31.13 -10.64
C ASP A 485 -9.51 32.09 -11.42
N ASN A 486 -8.54 32.67 -10.74
CA ASN A 486 -7.58 33.62 -11.32
C ASN A 486 -6.35 32.94 -11.95
N LEU A 487 -6.11 31.64 -11.70
CA LEU A 487 -4.96 30.90 -12.24
C LEU A 487 -4.95 30.80 -13.78
N ALA A 488 -6.10 31.01 -14.43
CA ALA A 488 -6.20 31.06 -15.90
C ALA A 488 -6.01 32.49 -16.46
N THR A 489 -5.67 33.45 -15.63
CA THR A 489 -5.40 34.83 -16.07
C THR A 489 -3.95 35.19 -15.79
N PHE A 490 -3.37 36.07 -16.61
CA PHE A 490 -2.01 36.58 -16.43
C PHE A 490 -2.06 37.96 -15.78
N GLY A 491 -1.13 38.25 -14.86
CA GLY A 491 -1.05 39.55 -14.17
C GLY A 491 -1.53 39.52 -12.73
N ASN A 492 -1.47 38.37 -12.07
CA ASN A 492 -1.81 38.21 -10.65
C ASN A 492 -0.71 38.74 -9.71
N TYR A 493 0.56 38.68 -10.14
CA TYR A 493 1.67 39.20 -9.33
C TYR A 493 1.66 40.71 -9.34
N LYS A 494 1.67 41.31 -8.15
CA LYS A 494 1.62 42.78 -8.01
C LYS A 494 2.90 43.42 -8.52
N SER A 495 2.80 44.16 -9.63
CA SER A 495 3.93 44.93 -10.19
C SER A 495 4.48 45.93 -9.18
N GLY A 496 5.81 46.07 -9.12
CA GLY A 496 6.54 46.89 -8.16
C GLY A 496 6.86 46.20 -6.82
N THR A 497 6.52 44.91 -6.69
CA THR A 497 6.86 44.13 -5.49
C THR A 497 8.35 43.81 -5.45
N LYS A 498 8.96 43.87 -4.26
CA LYS A 498 10.36 43.51 -4.03
C LYS A 498 10.47 42.06 -3.58
N VAL A 499 11.21 41.24 -4.31
CA VAL A 499 11.53 39.86 -3.93
C VAL A 499 12.60 39.82 -2.83
N THR A 500 12.82 38.67 -2.20
CA THR A 500 13.87 38.49 -1.18
C THR A 500 15.25 38.88 -1.72
N GLU A 501 16.09 39.52 -0.88
CA GLU A 501 17.45 39.90 -1.27
C GLU A 501 18.40 38.71 -1.42
N LYS A 502 18.20 37.69 -0.59
CA LYS A 502 19.02 36.47 -0.58
C LYS A 502 18.12 35.25 -0.81
N PRO A 503 18.03 34.74 -2.05
CA PRO A 503 17.21 33.57 -2.32
C PRO A 503 17.75 32.35 -1.57
N GLN A 504 16.81 31.59 -0.97
CA GLN A 504 17.12 30.31 -0.35
C GLN A 504 17.10 29.21 -1.41
N ILE A 505 18.05 28.30 -1.34
CA ILE A 505 18.06 27.10 -2.17
C ILE A 505 16.89 26.22 -1.74
N LEU A 506 15.93 25.99 -2.64
CA LEU A 506 14.78 25.13 -2.37
C LEU A 506 15.20 23.65 -2.29
N PHE A 507 16.04 23.22 -3.24
CA PHE A 507 16.54 21.86 -3.34
C PHE A 507 18.02 21.90 -3.68
N ALA A 508 18.85 21.30 -2.82
CA ALA A 508 20.28 21.13 -3.09
C ALA A 508 20.50 19.96 -4.04
N ARG A 509 21.48 20.09 -4.94
CA ARG A 509 21.94 18.94 -5.72
C ARG A 509 22.59 17.91 -4.81
N LEU A 510 22.28 16.64 -5.06
CA LEU A 510 22.82 15.51 -4.32
C LEU A 510 23.95 14.86 -5.11
N ASP A 511 25.01 14.44 -4.41
CA ASP A 511 26.01 13.53 -4.95
C ASP A 511 25.47 12.09 -4.87
N GLU A 512 25.33 11.46 -6.02
CA GLU A 512 24.75 10.13 -6.13
C GLU A 512 25.54 9.09 -5.32
N LYS A 513 26.86 9.14 -5.37
CA LYS A 513 27.72 8.17 -4.67
C LYS A 513 27.59 8.31 -3.15
N GLU A 514 27.59 9.54 -2.65
CA GLU A 514 27.44 9.81 -1.22
C GLU A 514 26.07 9.32 -0.70
N VAL A 515 25.00 9.61 -1.43
CA VAL A 515 23.64 9.18 -1.04
C VAL A 515 23.50 7.66 -1.09
N MET A 516 24.01 7.02 -2.16
CA MET A 516 23.96 5.56 -2.30
C MET A 516 24.76 4.83 -1.21
N GLU A 517 25.91 5.38 -0.79
CA GLU A 517 26.68 4.80 0.32
C GLU A 517 25.91 4.87 1.64
N LYS A 518 25.29 6.01 1.94
CA LYS A 518 24.44 6.19 3.13
C LYS A 518 23.21 5.27 3.07
N ALA A 519 22.55 5.16 1.93
CA ALA A 519 21.40 4.28 1.71
C ALA A 519 21.77 2.81 1.93
N LYS A 520 22.96 2.37 1.47
CA LYS A 520 23.46 1.02 1.69
C LYS A 520 23.63 0.72 3.19
N VAL A 521 24.23 1.63 3.94
CA VAL A 521 24.37 1.49 5.41
C VAL A 521 23.02 1.37 6.11
N LEU A 522 22.02 2.16 5.68
CA LEU A 522 20.68 2.08 6.22
C LEU A 522 20.04 0.69 5.94
N MET A 523 20.12 0.22 4.68
CA MET A 523 19.56 -1.08 4.30
C MET A 523 20.25 -2.24 5.04
N GLU A 524 21.57 -2.20 5.22
CA GLU A 524 22.31 -3.19 5.98
C GLU A 524 21.88 -3.22 7.46
N LYS A 525 21.65 -2.05 8.06
CA LYS A 525 21.12 -1.94 9.43
C LYS A 525 19.71 -2.52 9.56
N GLN A 526 18.82 -2.23 8.60
CA GLN A 526 17.47 -2.79 8.58
C GLN A 526 17.51 -4.32 8.42
N ALA A 527 18.33 -4.83 7.49
CA ALA A 527 18.50 -6.28 7.29
C ALA A 527 19.06 -6.98 8.54
N ALA A 528 20.02 -6.36 9.25
CA ALA A 528 20.56 -6.88 10.50
C ALA A 528 19.49 -6.93 11.61
N SER A 529 18.63 -5.91 11.70
CA SER A 529 17.52 -5.87 12.66
C SER A 529 16.49 -6.98 12.40
N VAL A 530 16.17 -7.25 11.12
CA VAL A 530 15.27 -8.34 10.73
C VAL A 530 15.90 -9.72 11.07
N LYS A 531 17.19 -9.90 10.80
CA LYS A 531 17.90 -11.13 11.17
C LYS A 531 17.93 -11.34 12.68
N ALA A 532 18.17 -10.29 13.46
CA ALA A 532 18.16 -10.38 14.93
C ALA A 532 16.77 -10.72 15.47
N ALA A 533 15.70 -10.13 14.91
CA ALA A 533 14.33 -10.47 15.28
C ALA A 533 13.95 -11.91 14.93
N ASN A 534 14.37 -12.40 13.76
CA ASN A 534 14.14 -13.79 13.35
C ASN A 534 14.98 -14.76 14.19
N ALA A 535 16.22 -14.40 14.55
CA ALA A 535 17.07 -15.22 15.41
C ALA A 535 16.50 -15.33 16.84
N ALA A 536 15.87 -14.27 17.37
CA ALA A 536 15.19 -14.32 18.66
C ALA A 536 13.96 -15.26 18.67
N VAL A 537 13.34 -15.47 17.50
CA VAL A 537 12.24 -16.45 17.32
C VAL A 537 12.79 -17.87 17.13
N GLU A 538 14.03 -18.01 16.60
CA GLU A 538 14.70 -19.31 16.42
C GLU A 538 15.37 -19.83 17.71
N GLU A 539 15.67 -18.98 18.72
CA GLU A 539 16.26 -19.41 19.99
C GLU A 539 15.36 -20.33 20.85
N ASP A 540 14.05 -20.37 20.57
CA ASP A 540 13.11 -21.25 21.27
C ASP A 540 13.03 -22.68 20.68
N THR A 541 13.82 -23.01 19.66
CA THR A 541 13.83 -24.33 19.00
C THR A 541 15.22 -24.97 18.92
N VAL A 542 15.99 -24.89 20.01
CA VAL A 542 17.23 -25.66 20.12
C VAL A 542 16.87 -27.11 20.41
N ILE A 543 17.11 -28.00 19.45
CA ILE A 543 16.93 -29.44 19.61
C ILE A 543 18.29 -30.05 19.87
N ASP A 544 18.57 -30.42 21.13
CA ASP A 544 19.75 -31.17 21.50
C ASP A 544 19.49 -32.66 21.33
N ILE A 545 20.19 -33.27 20.39
CA ILE A 545 20.16 -34.74 20.19
C ILE A 545 21.34 -35.34 20.92
N GLU A 546 21.10 -36.43 21.65
CA GLU A 546 22.15 -37.19 22.33
C GLU A 546 23.20 -37.67 21.29
N PRO A 547 24.48 -37.28 21.41
CA PRO A 547 25.49 -37.59 20.40
C PRO A 547 25.71 -39.09 20.32
N LYS A 548 25.82 -39.60 19.12
CA LYS A 548 26.25 -40.98 18.85
C LYS A 548 27.79 -41.06 18.79
N ASP A 549 28.33 -42.28 18.86
CA ASP A 549 29.75 -42.51 18.71
C ASP A 549 30.29 -41.94 17.40
N GLU A 550 31.50 -41.40 17.44
CA GLU A 550 32.17 -40.89 16.25
C GLU A 550 32.39 -42.00 15.22
N ILE A 551 32.17 -41.68 13.94
CA ILE A 551 32.45 -42.59 12.80
C ILE A 551 33.61 -42.06 12.00
N THR A 552 34.36 -42.98 11.34
CA THR A 552 35.41 -42.58 10.41
C THR A 552 34.85 -42.18 9.04
N PHE A 553 35.62 -41.47 8.24
CA PHE A 553 35.25 -41.19 6.84
C PHE A 553 35.00 -42.48 6.05
N ASP A 554 35.78 -43.55 6.31
CA ASP A 554 35.57 -44.87 5.71
C ASP A 554 34.22 -45.51 6.12
N ASP A 555 33.69 -45.19 7.28
CA ASP A 555 32.35 -45.63 7.70
C ASP A 555 31.26 -44.85 6.98
N PHE A 556 31.45 -43.55 6.79
CA PHE A 556 30.54 -42.73 6.02
C PHE A 556 30.48 -43.14 4.54
N THR A 557 31.61 -43.45 3.89
CA THR A 557 31.67 -43.86 2.50
C THR A 557 31.01 -45.21 2.21
N LYS A 558 30.72 -46.02 3.24
CA LYS A 558 29.90 -47.23 3.10
C LYS A 558 28.43 -46.97 2.86
N MET A 559 27.97 -45.77 3.17
CA MET A 559 26.58 -45.33 2.92
C MET A 559 26.51 -44.65 1.56
N GLN A 560 25.52 -45.02 0.74
CA GLN A 560 25.31 -44.40 -0.56
C GLN A 560 24.00 -43.65 -0.58
N PHE A 561 24.08 -42.32 -0.74
CA PHE A 561 22.92 -41.47 -0.85
C PHE A 561 22.74 -41.01 -2.30
N GLN A 562 21.48 -41.04 -2.76
CA GLN A 562 21.13 -40.56 -4.10
C GLN A 562 19.82 -39.79 -4.07
N VAL A 563 19.64 -38.93 -5.08
CA VAL A 563 18.36 -38.25 -5.34
C VAL A 563 17.36 -39.26 -5.87
N GLY A 564 16.22 -39.40 -5.22
CA GLY A 564 15.10 -40.20 -5.69
C GLY A 564 13.91 -39.33 -6.05
N GLU A 565 13.21 -39.67 -7.13
CA GLU A 565 11.94 -39.06 -7.52
C GLU A 565 10.79 -40.04 -7.21
N ILE A 566 9.83 -39.64 -6.41
CA ILE A 566 8.69 -40.48 -6.05
C ILE A 566 7.69 -40.47 -7.21
N ILE A 567 7.56 -41.58 -7.90
CA ILE A 567 6.70 -41.71 -9.10
C ILE A 567 5.33 -42.30 -8.78
N ALA A 568 5.20 -42.99 -7.66
CA ALA A 568 3.92 -43.48 -7.13
C ALA A 568 4.04 -43.67 -5.61
N CYS A 569 2.94 -43.52 -4.89
CA CYS A 569 2.86 -43.75 -3.46
C CYS A 569 1.47 -44.29 -3.09
N GLU A 570 1.43 -45.22 -2.14
CA GLU A 570 0.18 -45.79 -1.63
C GLU A 570 0.26 -46.06 -0.13
N GLU A 571 -0.88 -46.16 0.51
CA GLU A 571 -0.97 -46.51 1.93
C GLU A 571 -0.75 -48.03 2.14
N VAL A 572 0.01 -48.38 3.17
CA VAL A 572 0.18 -49.79 3.57
C VAL A 572 -1.05 -50.24 4.34
N LYS A 573 -1.90 -51.09 3.73
CA LYS A 573 -3.22 -51.53 4.26
C LYS A 573 -3.19 -52.11 5.69
N LYS A 574 -2.05 -52.62 6.16
CA LYS A 574 -1.89 -53.21 7.50
C LYS A 574 -1.22 -52.27 8.51
N SER A 575 -1.05 -50.98 8.16
CA SER A 575 -0.40 -50.00 9.03
C SER A 575 -1.09 -48.65 9.02
N LYS A 576 -1.22 -48.05 10.20
CA LYS A 576 -1.71 -46.67 10.36
C LYS A 576 -0.61 -45.60 10.21
N LYS A 577 0.67 -46.02 10.03
CA LYS A 577 1.84 -45.13 10.08
C LYS A 577 2.64 -45.15 8.78
N LEU A 578 2.44 -46.13 7.89
CA LEU A 578 3.33 -46.41 6.77
C LEU A 578 2.74 -46.02 5.43
N LEU A 579 3.56 -45.35 4.62
CA LEU A 579 3.40 -45.18 3.17
C LEU A 579 4.40 -46.03 2.42
N CYS A 580 4.00 -46.58 1.26
CA CYS A 580 4.82 -47.35 0.33
C CYS A 580 5.03 -46.53 -0.93
N SER A 581 6.24 -46.05 -1.17
CA SER A 581 6.62 -45.22 -2.32
C SER A 581 7.40 -46.01 -3.35
N GLN A 582 7.09 -45.82 -4.62
CA GLN A 582 7.91 -46.24 -5.75
C GLN A 582 8.82 -45.08 -6.12
N VAL A 583 10.11 -45.23 -5.90
CA VAL A 583 11.10 -44.17 -6.03
C VAL A 583 12.03 -44.48 -7.21
N LYS A 584 11.98 -43.62 -8.23
CA LYS A 584 12.89 -43.66 -9.37
C LYS A 584 14.25 -43.11 -8.96
N ILE A 585 15.31 -43.90 -9.19
CA ILE A 585 16.71 -43.56 -8.90
C ILE A 585 17.52 -43.92 -10.12
N GLY A 586 17.87 -42.96 -10.95
CA GLY A 586 18.48 -43.20 -12.26
C GLY A 586 17.57 -44.06 -13.16
N SER A 587 18.08 -45.24 -13.62
CA SER A 587 17.32 -46.17 -14.43
C SER A 587 16.52 -47.21 -13.62
N GLN A 588 16.64 -47.20 -12.29
CA GLN A 588 15.99 -48.16 -11.39
C GLN A 588 14.80 -47.54 -10.67
N VAL A 589 13.86 -48.39 -10.29
CA VAL A 589 12.77 -48.02 -9.37
C VAL A 589 12.89 -48.90 -8.14
N LYS A 590 12.98 -48.31 -6.97
CA LYS A 590 13.02 -48.99 -5.68
C LYS A 590 11.73 -48.77 -4.90
N GLN A 591 11.24 -49.83 -4.28
CA GLN A 591 10.13 -49.74 -3.37
C GLN A 591 10.63 -49.39 -1.97
N ILE A 592 10.14 -48.26 -1.40
CA ILE A 592 10.57 -47.78 -0.09
C ILE A 592 9.35 -47.58 0.79
N VAL A 593 9.39 -48.13 2.00
CA VAL A 593 8.34 -48.03 3.00
C VAL A 593 8.80 -47.07 4.11
N SER A 594 7.99 -46.01 4.38
CA SER A 594 8.37 -44.95 5.31
C SER A 594 7.28 -44.68 6.33
N GLY A 595 7.66 -44.35 7.57
CA GLY A 595 6.77 -44.12 8.71
C GLY A 595 6.13 -42.73 8.76
N ILE A 596 5.81 -42.13 7.63
CA ILE A 596 5.48 -40.71 7.49
C ILE A 596 3.98 -40.43 7.20
N LYS A 597 3.12 -41.44 7.23
CA LYS A 597 1.69 -41.31 6.92
C LYS A 597 0.91 -40.28 7.80
N LYS A 598 1.45 -39.96 8.98
CA LYS A 598 0.87 -38.91 9.84
C LYS A 598 1.15 -37.48 9.34
N HIS A 599 2.20 -37.32 8.53
CA HIS A 599 2.75 -36.03 8.12
C HIS A 599 2.59 -35.77 6.62
N TYR A 600 2.37 -36.84 5.81
CA TYR A 600 2.21 -36.76 4.36
C TYR A 600 1.11 -37.71 3.88
N SER A 601 0.28 -37.26 2.95
CA SER A 601 -0.61 -38.13 2.20
C SER A 601 0.10 -38.83 1.06
N ALA A 602 -0.47 -39.93 0.54
CA ALA A 602 0.13 -40.67 -0.58
C ALA A 602 0.18 -39.79 -1.85
N GLU A 603 -0.81 -38.95 -2.07
CA GLU A 603 -0.91 -38.02 -3.20
C GLU A 603 0.19 -36.95 -3.14
N GLU A 604 0.42 -36.37 -1.95
CA GLU A 604 1.46 -35.34 -1.76
C GLU A 604 2.88 -35.84 -1.95
N MET A 605 3.09 -37.14 -1.84
CA MET A 605 4.42 -37.75 -2.03
C MET A 605 4.83 -37.83 -3.50
N VAL A 606 3.89 -37.97 -4.42
CA VAL A 606 4.16 -38.14 -5.85
C VAL A 606 4.77 -36.88 -6.45
N GLY A 607 5.86 -37.03 -7.20
CA GLY A 607 6.61 -35.93 -7.82
C GLY A 607 7.67 -35.28 -6.93
N LYS A 608 7.73 -35.62 -5.63
CA LYS A 608 8.79 -35.08 -4.75
C LYS A 608 10.13 -35.69 -5.05
N LYS A 609 11.17 -34.84 -5.07
CA LYS A 609 12.58 -35.27 -5.08
C LYS A 609 13.10 -35.28 -3.66
N VAL A 610 13.65 -36.42 -3.26
CA VAL A 610 14.00 -36.71 -1.87
C VAL A 610 15.39 -37.34 -1.78
N MET A 611 16.03 -37.22 -0.63
CA MET A 611 17.27 -37.90 -0.33
C MET A 611 16.99 -39.34 0.09
N VAL A 612 17.67 -40.30 -0.55
CA VAL A 612 17.47 -41.74 -0.35
C VAL A 612 18.80 -42.42 0.00
N LEU A 613 18.83 -43.19 1.09
CA LEU A 613 19.87 -44.15 1.36
C LEU A 613 19.57 -45.43 0.54
N VAL A 614 20.35 -45.67 -0.52
CA VAL A 614 20.02 -46.64 -1.59
C VAL A 614 20.64 -47.99 -1.39
N ASN A 615 21.67 -48.11 -0.56
CA ASN A 615 22.39 -49.38 -0.34
C ASN A 615 22.09 -50.02 1.03
N LEU A 616 20.96 -49.63 1.64
CA LEU A 616 20.49 -50.29 2.86
C LEU A 616 19.98 -51.70 2.54
N LYS A 617 20.29 -52.67 3.41
CA LYS A 617 19.76 -54.03 3.27
C LYS A 617 18.24 -54.02 3.23
N PRO A 618 17.62 -54.65 2.21
CA PRO A 618 16.17 -54.74 2.13
C PRO A 618 15.54 -55.37 3.37
N ALA A 619 14.46 -54.76 3.88
CA ALA A 619 13.75 -55.20 5.07
C ALA A 619 12.23 -55.21 4.82
N LYS A 620 11.47 -56.07 5.52
CA LYS A 620 10.01 -56.11 5.45
C LYS A 620 9.42 -55.30 6.60
N LEU A 621 8.66 -54.24 6.26
CA LEU A 621 7.90 -53.41 7.20
C LEU A 621 6.40 -53.65 7.02
N ALA A 622 5.73 -54.14 8.05
CA ALA A 622 4.32 -54.58 8.00
C ALA A 622 4.01 -55.55 6.84
N GLY A 623 4.99 -56.37 6.46
CA GLY A 623 4.88 -57.36 5.38
C GLY A 623 5.22 -56.84 3.97
N VAL A 624 5.50 -55.55 3.81
CA VAL A 624 5.90 -54.91 2.55
C VAL A 624 7.41 -54.74 2.52
N LEU A 625 8.06 -55.07 1.41
CA LEU A 625 9.51 -54.96 1.25
C LEU A 625 9.92 -53.51 1.06
N SER A 626 10.92 -53.04 1.83
CA SER A 626 11.58 -51.74 1.65
C SER A 626 13.02 -51.96 1.20
N GLU A 627 13.43 -51.36 0.08
CA GLU A 627 14.74 -51.53 -0.56
C GLU A 627 15.67 -50.33 -0.37
N GLY A 628 15.33 -49.44 0.58
CA GLY A 628 16.08 -48.23 0.93
C GLY A 628 15.38 -47.48 2.03
N MET A 629 15.82 -46.25 2.30
CA MET A 629 15.26 -45.40 3.32
C MET A 629 15.17 -43.95 2.82
N LEU A 630 14.00 -43.32 2.95
CA LEU A 630 13.84 -41.87 2.82
C LEU A 630 14.35 -41.18 4.09
N LEU A 631 15.08 -40.08 3.96
CA LEU A 631 15.57 -39.34 5.10
C LEU A 631 14.57 -38.23 5.47
N CYS A 632 14.33 -38.11 6.76
CA CYS A 632 13.49 -37.05 7.34
C CYS A 632 14.22 -36.40 8.50
N ALA A 633 13.99 -35.10 8.68
CA ALA A 633 14.27 -34.39 9.93
C ALA A 633 13.06 -34.54 10.87
N GLU A 634 13.30 -34.67 12.17
CA GLU A 634 12.27 -34.75 13.22
C GLU A 634 12.52 -33.65 14.24
N ASN A 635 11.48 -32.91 14.64
CA ASN A 635 11.56 -31.93 15.70
C ASN A 635 11.15 -32.52 17.06
N ASP A 636 11.26 -31.72 18.12
CA ASP A 636 10.92 -32.08 19.51
C ASP A 636 9.43 -32.44 19.72
N LYS A 637 8.55 -32.01 18.81
CA LYS A 637 7.11 -32.32 18.79
C LYS A 637 6.81 -33.63 18.06
N GLY A 638 7.84 -34.30 17.48
CA GLY A 638 7.70 -35.52 16.68
C GLY A 638 7.12 -35.28 15.29
N GLU A 639 7.22 -34.06 14.78
CA GLU A 639 6.85 -33.74 13.40
C GLU A 639 8.00 -34.08 12.47
N LEU A 640 7.67 -34.70 11.31
CA LEU A 640 8.66 -35.16 10.33
C LEU A 640 8.60 -34.31 9.07
N ALA A 641 9.77 -33.88 8.58
CA ALA A 641 9.95 -33.22 7.29
C ALA A 641 10.90 -34.02 6.41
N LEU A 642 10.53 -34.27 5.15
CA LEU A 642 11.40 -34.92 4.17
C LEU A 642 12.63 -34.05 3.87
N VAL A 643 13.82 -34.66 3.83
CA VAL A 643 15.03 -34.01 3.34
C VAL A 643 14.94 -33.92 1.82
N THR A 644 14.84 -32.67 1.32
CA THR A 644 14.72 -32.33 -0.10
C THR A 644 15.92 -31.50 -0.55
N LEU A 645 16.04 -31.25 -1.86
CA LEU A 645 17.12 -30.46 -2.44
C LEU A 645 16.69 -28.99 -2.64
N ASP A 646 17.60 -28.07 -2.37
CA ASP A 646 17.40 -26.63 -2.63
C ASP A 646 17.37 -26.30 -4.13
N LYS A 647 18.09 -27.09 -4.94
CA LYS A 647 18.13 -26.95 -6.41
C LYS A 647 17.64 -28.21 -7.10
N ASP A 648 17.03 -28.03 -8.26
CA ASP A 648 16.58 -29.18 -9.05
C ASP A 648 17.75 -30.00 -9.58
N MET A 649 17.78 -31.29 -9.22
CA MET A 649 18.78 -32.28 -9.64
C MET A 649 18.08 -33.50 -10.23
N PRO A 650 18.68 -34.19 -11.22
CA PRO A 650 18.09 -35.37 -11.80
C PRO A 650 18.05 -36.53 -10.80
N ALA A 651 17.01 -37.38 -10.89
CA ALA A 651 16.91 -38.59 -10.11
C ALA A 651 18.09 -39.54 -10.43
N GLY A 652 18.78 -40.01 -9.39
CA GLY A 652 20.00 -40.81 -9.48
C GLY A 652 21.28 -40.00 -9.25
N ALA A 653 21.23 -38.67 -9.15
CA ALA A 653 22.39 -37.87 -8.76
C ALA A 653 22.91 -38.34 -7.39
N GLU A 654 24.22 -38.45 -7.25
CA GLU A 654 24.87 -38.82 -5.99
C GLU A 654 24.87 -37.65 -5.02
N ILE A 655 24.66 -37.95 -3.75
CA ILE A 655 24.75 -37.01 -2.65
C ILE A 655 25.99 -37.37 -1.86
N CYS A 656 27.00 -36.51 -1.87
CA CYS A 656 28.34 -36.72 -1.29
C CYS A 656 28.72 -35.58 -0.33
#